data_bf0ba4db75e072c6f1f1a7fe90f37d40
#
_entry.id   bf0ba4db75e072c6f1f1a7fe90f37d40
#
_cell.length_a   1.000
_cell.length_b   1.000
_cell.length_c   1.000
_cell.angle_alpha   90.00
_cell.angle_beta   90.00
_cell.angle_gamma   90.00
#
_symmetry.space_group_name_H-M   'P 1'
#
loop_
_entity.id
_entity.type
_entity.pdbx_description
1 polymer ?
#
loop_
_entity_poly.entity_id
_entity_poly.type
_entity_poly.pdbx_seq_one_letter_code
_entity_poly.pdbx_strand_id
1 'polypeptide(L)'
;MAIVHMKKLRLMVVRGQKDALLRDLMLLGCVQVSEPDALLADAEAAAVLRQESGNVTETRSELTRLNAALKLLDKYAPVKSKLLSSRPEVTEREFLDVGAYRKELDAVAQLEALEADVRRYNGEEAKLRSSVEALRPWETLDLPLSLGSTATTRITLGMLPAAADLGEAQKALAEAAPESQMYEISADREQHYVLLICMKDELPEALAALRTFGFTLANLGGTPGTARQNIDTAQQQIADVIRKREQAEADIAAFAPHRDAFKLCIDRASVRLGRAEAEERLVGTESVVCMRGWLTAPEEEKLTAVLAKYDCAWDLADPTEDEYPEVPVKLKNNKFTEPLNMVTNMYSLPAYGTVDPNPLMAPFFILFYGIMMADMGYGLVMVLAALIALGKMKPKRGSKYFCELLLACGVSTFLLGIVTGGFFGNAVPTIVKMFGHDIQLGILTSPLLDPLKDTTTILIGAMVLGFIQLVTGMIVNMVMECRQGKVGDAIFNEGTWLVLFAGLALYVLKIGNIAGVPVVLCIGGLMLLYGSGREAKGFGKVTAVFGALYNGLTGWFGDILSYSRLMALMLAGSVIAQVFNTLAAMPSSGGVTVVSMLVFILIFLVGHALNFGLNLLGCFVHDLRLQCLEFFGKFYVDGGKPFSPLEINTRYVDVENHNF
;
A
#
# COMPACT_ATOMS: atom_id res chain seq x y z
N MET A 1 8.09 -21.12 22.17
CA MET A 1 8.42 -19.84 21.55
C MET A 1 7.79 -19.83 20.18
N ALA A 2 7.11 -18.74 19.79
CA ALA A 2 6.44 -18.66 18.47
C ALA A 2 7.43 -18.26 17.35
N ILE A 3 8.61 -17.75 17.70
CA ILE A 3 9.73 -17.58 16.75
C ILE A 3 10.31 -18.97 16.48
N VAL A 4 10.31 -19.35 15.20
CA VAL A 4 10.83 -20.65 14.77
C VAL A 4 12.35 -20.65 14.90
N HIS A 5 12.91 -21.75 15.44
CA HIS A 5 14.35 -21.92 15.51
C HIS A 5 14.93 -22.04 14.10
N MET A 6 15.92 -21.21 13.80
CA MET A 6 16.58 -21.16 12.50
C MET A 6 17.91 -21.89 12.57
N LYS A 7 18.30 -22.52 11.46
CA LYS A 7 19.62 -23.14 11.28
C LYS A 7 20.35 -22.47 10.12
N LYS A 8 21.63 -22.30 10.27
CA LYS A 8 22.54 -21.79 9.26
C LYS A 8 22.97 -22.94 8.36
N LEU A 9 22.73 -22.79 7.07
CA LEU A 9 23.14 -23.73 6.04
C LEU A 9 24.39 -23.23 5.32
N ARG A 10 25.41 -24.09 5.23
CA ARG A 10 26.54 -23.94 4.31
C ARG A 10 26.48 -25.11 3.36
N LEU A 11 26.46 -24.85 2.08
CA LEU A 11 26.28 -25.87 1.04
C LEU A 11 27.30 -25.67 -0.08
N MET A 12 27.94 -26.75 -0.50
CA MET A 12 28.80 -26.81 -1.66
C MET A 12 28.29 -27.89 -2.62
N VAL A 13 28.11 -27.56 -3.87
CA VAL A 13 27.58 -28.46 -4.89
C VAL A 13 28.42 -28.42 -6.16
N VAL A 14 28.53 -29.53 -6.87
CA VAL A 14 29.18 -29.59 -8.17
C VAL A 14 28.41 -28.71 -9.18
N ARG A 15 29.14 -27.86 -9.92
CA ARG A 15 28.57 -26.87 -10.84
C ARG A 15 27.53 -27.47 -11.81
N GLY A 16 27.75 -28.65 -12.33
CA GLY A 16 26.82 -29.33 -13.24
C GLY A 16 25.45 -29.67 -12.66
N GLN A 17 25.34 -29.73 -11.33
CA GLN A 17 24.09 -30.05 -10.62
C GLN A 17 23.41 -28.82 -10.00
N LYS A 18 24.03 -27.62 -10.10
CA LYS A 18 23.52 -26.36 -9.52
C LYS A 18 22.06 -26.09 -9.90
N ASP A 19 21.74 -26.16 -11.18
CA ASP A 19 20.43 -25.81 -11.72
C ASP A 19 19.32 -26.76 -11.27
N ALA A 20 19.62 -28.05 -11.18
CA ALA A 20 18.69 -29.05 -10.69
C ALA A 20 18.46 -28.88 -9.18
N LEU A 21 19.52 -28.64 -8.42
CA LEU A 21 19.42 -28.41 -6.99
C LEU A 21 18.62 -27.13 -6.66
N LEU A 22 18.89 -26.01 -7.33
CA LEU A 22 18.12 -24.76 -7.13
C LEU A 22 16.63 -24.95 -7.43
N ARG A 23 16.31 -25.73 -8.46
CA ARG A 23 14.91 -26.06 -8.77
C ARG A 23 14.26 -26.86 -7.65
N ASP A 24 14.93 -27.90 -7.15
CA ASP A 24 14.39 -28.72 -6.08
C ASP A 24 14.30 -27.96 -4.75
N LEU A 25 15.25 -27.07 -4.44
CA LEU A 25 15.18 -26.16 -3.29
C LEU A 25 14.01 -25.18 -3.39
N MET A 26 13.73 -24.69 -4.61
CA MET A 26 12.61 -23.82 -4.90
C MET A 26 11.26 -24.55 -4.74
N LEU A 27 11.17 -25.80 -5.17
CA LEU A 27 9.99 -26.64 -4.95
C LEU A 27 9.78 -26.94 -3.47
N LEU A 28 10.89 -27.18 -2.73
CA LEU A 28 10.83 -27.42 -1.28
C LEU A 28 10.40 -26.16 -0.49
N GLY A 29 10.81 -24.95 -0.92
CA GLY A 29 10.39 -23.68 -0.35
C GLY A 29 10.83 -23.43 1.10
N CYS A 30 11.94 -24.05 1.55
CA CYS A 30 12.37 -24.00 2.95
C CYS A 30 13.71 -23.30 3.21
N VAL A 31 14.45 -22.92 2.16
CA VAL A 31 15.79 -22.32 2.28
C VAL A 31 15.77 -20.89 1.79
N GLN A 32 16.23 -19.96 2.61
CA GLN A 32 16.54 -18.59 2.20
C GLN A 32 18.02 -18.49 1.88
N VAL A 33 18.36 -18.06 0.67
CA VAL A 33 19.75 -17.82 0.24
C VAL A 33 20.20 -16.46 0.78
N SER A 34 21.34 -16.43 1.48
CA SER A 34 21.95 -15.21 2.05
C SER A 34 22.85 -14.53 1.03
N GLU A 35 23.11 -13.23 1.24
CA GLU A 35 24.09 -12.47 0.45
C GLU A 35 25.49 -13.07 0.57
N PRO A 36 26.32 -12.98 -0.47
CA PRO A 36 27.64 -13.61 -0.52
C PRO A 36 28.71 -12.91 0.31
N ASP A 37 28.44 -11.71 0.82
CA ASP A 37 29.42 -10.81 1.48
C ASP A 37 30.24 -11.52 2.55
N ALA A 38 29.62 -12.37 3.34
CA ALA A 38 30.31 -13.10 4.40
C ALA A 38 31.23 -14.25 3.90
N LEU A 39 31.04 -14.72 2.65
CA LEU A 39 31.97 -15.67 2.01
C LEU A 39 33.13 -14.94 1.32
N LEU A 40 32.88 -13.71 0.85
CA LEU A 40 33.85 -12.86 0.18
C LEU A 40 34.66 -11.98 1.16
N ALA A 41 34.28 -11.93 2.44
CA ALA A 41 35.00 -11.18 3.47
C ALA A 41 36.36 -11.79 3.78
N ASP A 42 36.55 -13.08 3.53
CA ASP A 42 37.86 -13.75 3.68
C ASP A 42 38.69 -13.49 2.40
N ALA A 43 39.85 -12.83 2.57
CA ALA A 43 40.74 -12.45 1.47
C ALA A 43 41.25 -13.66 0.65
N GLU A 44 41.48 -14.82 1.30
CA GLU A 44 41.91 -16.04 0.62
C GLU A 44 40.77 -16.65 -0.19
N ALA A 45 39.56 -16.67 0.37
CA ALA A 45 38.36 -17.14 -0.33
C ALA A 45 37.97 -16.21 -1.49
N ALA A 46 38.04 -14.90 -1.30
CA ALA A 46 37.74 -13.89 -2.35
C ALA A 46 38.70 -13.94 -3.56
N ALA A 47 39.91 -14.46 -3.38
CA ALA A 47 40.88 -14.65 -4.46
C ALA A 47 40.48 -15.79 -5.41
N VAL A 48 39.71 -16.76 -4.94
CA VAL A 48 39.35 -18.01 -5.67
C VAL A 48 37.86 -18.03 -6.06
N LEU A 49 36.99 -17.50 -5.23
CA LEU A 49 35.55 -17.50 -5.44
C LEU A 49 35.11 -16.31 -6.30
N ARG A 50 34.27 -16.58 -7.28
CA ARG A 50 33.62 -15.56 -8.12
C ARG A 50 32.12 -15.63 -7.92
N GLN A 51 31.47 -14.49 -7.90
CA GLN A 51 30.01 -14.40 -7.86
C GLN A 51 29.42 -14.94 -9.16
N GLU A 52 28.37 -15.75 -9.06
CA GLU A 52 27.64 -16.25 -10.22
C GLU A 52 26.84 -15.12 -10.87
N SER A 53 26.71 -15.17 -12.19
CA SER A 53 25.87 -14.22 -12.94
C SER A 53 24.51 -14.85 -13.21
N GLY A 54 23.48 -14.33 -12.56
CA GLY A 54 22.09 -14.64 -12.89
C GLY A 54 21.60 -13.76 -14.06
N ASN A 55 20.67 -14.28 -14.87
CA ASN A 55 20.01 -13.49 -15.94
C ASN A 55 18.90 -12.57 -15.37
N VAL A 56 19.19 -11.84 -14.27
CA VAL A 56 18.22 -11.01 -13.56
C VAL A 56 17.70 -9.88 -14.44
N THR A 57 18.60 -9.18 -15.14
CA THR A 57 18.23 -8.03 -16.01
C THR A 57 17.30 -8.44 -17.14
N GLU A 58 17.60 -9.52 -17.81
CA GLU A 58 16.79 -10.07 -18.92
C GLU A 58 15.41 -10.50 -18.42
N THR A 59 15.37 -11.30 -17.35
CA THR A 59 14.12 -11.82 -16.78
C THR A 59 13.25 -10.69 -16.21
N ARG A 60 13.84 -9.67 -15.60
CA ARG A 60 13.14 -8.47 -15.11
C ARG A 60 12.56 -7.65 -16.27
N SER A 61 13.27 -7.56 -17.38
CA SER A 61 12.79 -6.91 -18.60
C SER A 61 11.58 -7.68 -19.17
N GLU A 62 11.67 -9.01 -19.30
CA GLU A 62 10.54 -9.85 -19.74
C GLU A 62 9.31 -9.66 -18.84
N LEU A 63 9.49 -9.67 -17.52
CA LEU A 63 8.41 -9.46 -16.56
C LEU A 63 7.76 -8.06 -16.71
N THR A 64 8.57 -7.05 -16.96
CA THR A 64 8.09 -5.68 -17.19
C THR A 64 7.25 -5.59 -18.45
N ARG A 65 7.71 -6.21 -19.55
CA ARG A 65 6.99 -6.28 -20.83
C ARG A 65 5.65 -7.00 -20.70
N LEU A 66 5.62 -8.17 -20.04
CA LEU A 66 4.40 -8.92 -19.78
C LEU A 66 3.37 -8.12 -18.95
N ASN A 67 3.83 -7.42 -17.92
CA ASN A 67 2.96 -6.55 -17.11
C ASN A 67 2.44 -5.35 -17.92
N ALA A 68 3.25 -4.78 -18.82
CA ALA A 68 2.83 -3.70 -19.72
C ALA A 68 1.76 -4.20 -20.71
N ALA A 69 1.96 -5.38 -21.30
CA ALA A 69 0.99 -6.00 -22.19
C ALA A 69 -0.37 -6.27 -21.49
N LEU A 70 -0.34 -6.75 -20.24
CA LEU A 70 -1.56 -6.96 -19.48
C LEU A 70 -2.29 -5.63 -19.20
N LYS A 71 -1.57 -4.56 -18.82
CA LYS A 71 -2.14 -3.22 -18.64
C LYS A 71 -2.74 -2.66 -19.93
N LEU A 72 -2.10 -2.95 -21.06
CA LEU A 72 -2.58 -2.52 -22.37
C LEU A 72 -3.93 -3.19 -22.69
N LEU A 73 -4.05 -4.50 -22.43
CA LEU A 73 -5.31 -5.22 -22.55
C LEU A 73 -6.38 -4.72 -21.57
N ASP A 74 -6.02 -4.30 -20.37
CA ASP A 74 -6.97 -3.73 -19.41
C ASP A 74 -7.51 -2.38 -19.88
N LYS A 75 -6.72 -1.61 -20.64
CA LYS A 75 -7.12 -0.33 -21.23
C LYS A 75 -8.07 -0.48 -22.42
N TYR A 76 -7.73 -1.36 -23.38
CA TYR A 76 -8.46 -1.46 -24.64
C TYR A 76 -9.52 -2.57 -24.68
N ALA A 77 -9.41 -3.57 -23.81
CA ALA A 77 -10.38 -4.64 -23.63
C ALA A 77 -10.73 -4.84 -22.15
N PRO A 78 -11.36 -3.86 -21.47
CA PRO A 78 -11.65 -3.96 -20.05
C PRO A 78 -12.59 -5.14 -19.77
N VAL A 79 -12.19 -6.03 -18.88
CA VAL A 79 -13.04 -7.10 -18.39
C VAL A 79 -13.56 -6.70 -17.01
N LYS A 80 -14.86 -6.81 -16.79
CA LYS A 80 -15.44 -6.66 -15.45
C LYS A 80 -14.82 -7.73 -14.54
N SER A 81 -13.90 -7.31 -13.68
CA SER A 81 -13.32 -8.21 -12.69
C SER A 81 -14.43 -8.78 -11.82
N LYS A 82 -14.59 -10.08 -11.80
CA LYS A 82 -15.43 -10.73 -10.81
C LYS A 82 -14.70 -10.60 -9.47
N LEU A 83 -15.14 -9.68 -8.65
CA LEU A 83 -14.54 -9.34 -7.34
C LEU A 83 -14.39 -10.56 -6.40
N LEU A 84 -15.08 -11.67 -6.71
CA LEU A 84 -15.21 -12.87 -5.89
C LEU A 84 -14.80 -14.15 -6.67
N SER A 85 -13.81 -14.08 -7.57
CA SER A 85 -13.32 -15.28 -8.27
C SER A 85 -12.09 -15.87 -7.56
N SER A 86 -12.09 -17.19 -7.40
CA SER A 86 -10.89 -17.96 -7.01
C SER A 86 -9.87 -17.95 -8.14
N ARG A 87 -8.60 -18.15 -7.80
CA ARG A 87 -7.52 -18.31 -8.78
C ARG A 87 -7.69 -19.65 -9.51
N PRO A 88 -7.36 -19.73 -10.82
CA PRO A 88 -7.34 -20.99 -11.52
C PRO A 88 -6.20 -21.89 -10.99
N GLU A 89 -6.49 -23.17 -10.81
CA GLU A 89 -5.50 -24.19 -10.48
C GLU A 89 -4.85 -24.66 -11.78
N VAL A 90 -3.51 -24.72 -11.81
CA VAL A 90 -2.71 -25.08 -12.97
C VAL A 90 -1.75 -26.20 -12.57
N THR A 91 -1.60 -27.20 -13.45
CA THR A 91 -0.66 -28.30 -13.20
C THR A 91 0.79 -27.82 -13.34
N GLU A 92 1.72 -28.44 -12.60
CA GLU A 92 3.16 -28.13 -12.69
C GLU A 92 3.68 -28.26 -14.14
N ARG A 93 3.20 -29.26 -14.89
CA ARG A 93 3.60 -29.49 -16.30
C ARG A 93 3.18 -28.31 -17.19
N GLU A 94 2.00 -27.80 -17.03
CA GLU A 94 1.49 -26.64 -17.77
C GLU A 94 2.24 -25.37 -17.38
N PHE A 95 2.51 -25.21 -16.08
CA PHE A 95 3.30 -24.08 -15.55
C PHE A 95 4.73 -24.06 -16.10
N LEU A 96 5.35 -25.22 -16.38
CA LEU A 96 6.73 -25.36 -16.87
C LEU A 96 6.85 -25.43 -18.40
N ASP A 97 5.77 -25.36 -19.18
CA ASP A 97 5.80 -25.48 -20.64
C ASP A 97 6.53 -24.29 -21.31
N VAL A 98 7.77 -24.52 -21.73
CA VAL A 98 8.62 -23.51 -22.38
C VAL A 98 8.08 -23.09 -23.75
N GLY A 99 7.42 -24.02 -24.48
CA GLY A 99 6.89 -23.74 -25.82
C GLY A 99 5.74 -22.73 -25.78
N ALA A 100 4.78 -22.95 -24.86
CA ALA A 100 3.67 -22.02 -24.61
C ALA A 100 4.19 -20.66 -24.17
N TYR A 101 5.17 -20.61 -23.29
CA TYR A 101 5.77 -19.35 -22.82
C TYR A 101 6.37 -18.50 -23.94
N ARG A 102 7.16 -19.11 -24.84
CA ARG A 102 7.76 -18.39 -25.97
C ARG A 102 6.71 -17.83 -26.93
N LYS A 103 5.69 -18.61 -27.22
CA LYS A 103 4.57 -18.18 -28.07
C LYS A 103 3.89 -16.94 -27.53
N GLU A 104 3.68 -16.87 -26.20
CA GLU A 104 3.06 -15.71 -25.57
C GLU A 104 4.01 -14.48 -25.54
N LEU A 105 5.33 -14.68 -25.44
CA LEU A 105 6.30 -13.58 -25.59
C LEU A 105 6.27 -12.98 -27.01
N ASP A 106 6.09 -13.80 -28.04
CA ASP A 106 5.92 -13.33 -29.42
C ASP A 106 4.62 -12.51 -29.56
N ALA A 107 3.54 -12.95 -28.90
CA ALA A 107 2.29 -12.17 -28.83
C ALA A 107 2.46 -10.83 -28.12
N VAL A 108 3.26 -10.79 -27.05
CA VAL A 108 3.61 -9.51 -26.36
C VAL A 108 4.38 -8.58 -27.30
N ALA A 109 5.33 -9.10 -28.10
CA ALA A 109 6.07 -8.28 -29.05
C ALA A 109 5.16 -7.67 -30.13
N GLN A 110 4.15 -8.43 -30.59
CA GLN A 110 3.14 -7.91 -31.52
C GLN A 110 2.29 -6.80 -30.87
N LEU A 111 1.88 -6.97 -29.60
CA LEU A 111 1.15 -5.92 -28.87
C LEU A 111 1.98 -4.66 -28.68
N GLU A 112 3.27 -4.79 -28.39
CA GLU A 112 4.19 -3.65 -28.28
C GLU A 112 4.31 -2.85 -29.59
N ALA A 113 4.36 -3.57 -30.73
CA ALA A 113 4.36 -2.96 -32.05
C ALA A 113 3.07 -2.19 -32.34
N LEU A 114 1.90 -2.79 -32.03
CA LEU A 114 0.61 -2.12 -32.19
C LEU A 114 0.48 -0.89 -31.29
N GLU A 115 0.96 -0.95 -30.06
CA GLU A 115 0.98 0.21 -29.16
C GLU A 115 1.88 1.34 -29.69
N ALA A 116 3.02 0.99 -30.27
CA ALA A 116 3.90 1.97 -30.91
C ALA A 116 3.22 2.64 -32.09
N ASP A 117 2.44 1.88 -32.89
CA ASP A 117 1.65 2.43 -33.99
C ASP A 117 0.57 3.38 -33.48
N VAL A 118 -0.18 3.01 -32.42
CA VAL A 118 -1.19 3.90 -31.80
C VAL A 118 -0.55 5.19 -31.32
N ARG A 119 0.62 5.13 -30.68
CA ARG A 119 1.37 6.33 -30.25
C ARG A 119 1.81 7.19 -31.42
N ARG A 120 2.27 6.58 -32.51
CA ARG A 120 2.64 7.27 -33.74
C ARG A 120 1.45 7.99 -34.34
N TYR A 121 0.29 7.31 -34.49
CA TYR A 121 -0.93 7.90 -35.04
C TYR A 121 -1.44 9.06 -34.18
N ASN A 122 -1.38 8.97 -32.86
CA ASN A 122 -1.71 10.09 -31.96
C ASN A 122 -0.80 11.30 -32.19
N GLY A 123 0.49 11.08 -32.40
CA GLY A 123 1.45 12.14 -32.71
C GLY A 123 1.19 12.77 -34.08
N GLU A 124 0.88 11.96 -35.10
CA GLU A 124 0.51 12.43 -36.46
C GLU A 124 -0.79 13.24 -36.42
N GLU A 125 -1.82 12.76 -35.73
CA GLU A 125 -3.08 13.47 -35.56
C GLU A 125 -2.88 14.84 -34.89
N ALA A 126 -2.11 14.89 -33.81
CA ALA A 126 -1.82 16.13 -33.10
C ALA A 126 -1.10 17.14 -34.00
N LYS A 127 -0.11 16.66 -34.78
CA LYS A 127 0.63 17.50 -35.74
C LYS A 127 -0.27 18.06 -36.83
N LEU A 128 -1.11 17.22 -37.42
CA LEU A 128 -2.05 17.63 -38.45
C LEU A 128 -3.08 18.63 -37.92
N ARG A 129 -3.64 18.41 -36.73
CA ARG A 129 -4.56 19.36 -36.07
C ARG A 129 -3.90 20.70 -35.79
N SER A 130 -2.66 20.71 -35.31
CA SER A 130 -1.90 21.94 -35.13
C SER A 130 -1.69 22.69 -36.45
N SER A 131 -1.45 21.96 -37.54
CA SER A 131 -1.32 22.55 -38.89
C SER A 131 -2.64 23.16 -39.37
N VAL A 132 -3.79 22.49 -39.12
CA VAL A 132 -5.11 23.01 -39.44
C VAL A 132 -5.38 24.31 -38.67
N GLU A 133 -5.13 24.33 -37.36
CA GLU A 133 -5.34 25.54 -36.54
C GLU A 133 -4.43 26.70 -36.98
N ALA A 134 -3.19 26.43 -37.39
CA ALA A 134 -2.29 27.45 -37.91
C ALA A 134 -2.73 28.03 -39.27
N LEU A 135 -3.43 27.23 -40.09
CA LEU A 135 -3.94 27.65 -41.40
C LEU A 135 -5.34 28.27 -41.34
N ARG A 136 -6.11 28.04 -40.29
CA ARG A 136 -7.48 28.49 -40.13
C ARG A 136 -7.70 29.97 -40.29
N PRO A 137 -6.86 30.88 -39.78
CA PRO A 137 -7.02 32.30 -39.98
C PRO A 137 -6.84 32.75 -41.45
N TRP A 138 -6.23 31.93 -42.28
CA TRP A 138 -5.96 32.16 -43.69
C TRP A 138 -6.94 31.50 -44.63
N GLU A 139 -7.99 30.82 -44.10
CA GLU A 139 -8.97 30.04 -44.89
C GLU A 139 -9.68 30.87 -45.98
N THR A 140 -9.91 32.16 -45.72
CA THR A 140 -10.59 33.07 -46.63
C THR A 140 -9.68 33.58 -47.75
N LEU A 141 -8.39 33.30 -47.73
CA LEU A 141 -7.44 33.72 -48.71
C LEU A 141 -7.46 32.79 -49.94
N ASP A 142 -7.92 33.32 -51.08
CA ASP A 142 -7.99 32.58 -52.36
C ASP A 142 -6.66 32.50 -53.12
N LEU A 143 -5.56 32.97 -52.51
CA LEU A 143 -4.23 32.93 -53.10
C LEU A 143 -3.44 31.72 -52.61
N PRO A 144 -2.63 31.09 -53.48
CA PRO A 144 -1.74 30.03 -53.03
C PRO A 144 -0.73 30.54 -51.99
N LEU A 145 -0.57 29.79 -50.88
CA LEU A 145 0.36 30.15 -49.80
C LEU A 145 1.84 30.16 -50.24
N SER A 146 2.15 29.47 -51.34
CA SER A 146 3.46 29.47 -51.98
C SER A 146 3.72 30.72 -52.84
N LEU A 147 2.73 31.60 -53.01
CA LEU A 147 2.87 32.81 -53.83
C LEU A 147 3.66 33.85 -53.06
N GLY A 148 4.99 33.79 -53.18
CA GLY A 148 5.89 34.65 -52.41
C GLY A 148 6.40 35.89 -53.11
N SER A 149 6.52 35.90 -54.45
CA SER A 149 6.97 37.07 -55.21
C SER A 149 6.79 36.93 -56.71
N THR A 150 6.52 38.03 -57.36
CA THR A 150 6.59 38.19 -58.83
C THR A 150 7.97 38.74 -59.26
N ALA A 151 8.12 39.17 -60.49
CA ALA A 151 9.34 39.79 -60.95
C ALA A 151 9.68 41.08 -60.19
N THR A 152 8.68 41.90 -59.86
CA THR A 152 8.86 43.24 -59.24
C THR A 152 8.29 43.33 -57.81
N THR A 153 7.24 42.54 -57.47
CA THR A 153 6.52 42.62 -56.18
C THR A 153 6.83 41.44 -55.28
N ARG A 154 6.77 41.67 -53.97
CA ARG A 154 6.83 40.67 -52.90
C ARG A 154 5.47 40.60 -52.22
N ILE A 155 4.91 39.39 -52.07
CA ILE A 155 3.72 39.10 -51.28
C ILE A 155 4.18 38.44 -49.98
N THR A 156 3.70 39.00 -48.88
CA THR A 156 4.11 38.52 -47.53
C THR A 156 2.89 38.43 -46.63
N LEU A 157 2.75 37.31 -45.97
CA LEU A 157 1.71 37.08 -44.95
C LEU A 157 2.29 37.43 -43.58
N GLY A 158 1.51 38.14 -42.77
CA GLY A 158 1.96 38.54 -41.44
C GLY A 158 0.81 38.71 -40.44
N MET A 159 1.16 38.94 -39.24
CA MET A 159 0.24 39.09 -38.10
C MET A 159 0.56 40.38 -37.36
N LEU A 160 -0.50 41.10 -36.92
CA LEU A 160 -0.44 42.26 -36.05
C LEU A 160 -1.21 41.98 -34.77
N PRO A 161 -0.78 42.46 -33.61
CA PRO A 161 -1.56 42.33 -32.37
C PRO A 161 -2.94 42.96 -32.49
N ALA A 162 -3.98 42.42 -31.90
CA ALA A 162 -5.35 42.95 -31.89
C ALA A 162 -5.45 44.37 -31.33
N ALA A 163 -4.50 44.78 -30.51
CA ALA A 163 -4.41 46.15 -29.96
C ALA A 163 -3.82 47.18 -30.95
N ALA A 164 -3.28 46.76 -32.11
CA ALA A 164 -2.75 47.65 -33.10
C ALA A 164 -3.87 48.28 -33.96
N ASP A 165 -3.83 49.61 -34.14
CA ASP A 165 -4.76 50.29 -35.06
C ASP A 165 -4.32 50.06 -36.49
N LEU A 166 -5.13 49.28 -37.24
CA LEU A 166 -4.87 48.96 -38.62
C LEU A 166 -4.83 50.20 -39.51
N GLY A 167 -5.63 51.26 -39.18
CA GLY A 167 -5.67 52.50 -39.92
C GLY A 167 -4.39 53.30 -39.76
N GLU A 168 -3.79 53.35 -38.55
CA GLU A 168 -2.49 53.97 -38.31
C GLU A 168 -1.36 53.16 -38.92
N ALA A 169 -1.41 51.83 -38.83
CA ALA A 169 -0.45 50.95 -39.49
C ALA A 169 -0.44 51.12 -41.03
N GLN A 170 -1.64 51.27 -41.65
CA GLN A 170 -1.75 51.54 -43.10
C GLN A 170 -1.19 52.92 -43.48
N LYS A 171 -1.43 53.96 -42.67
CA LYS A 171 -0.84 55.29 -42.90
C LYS A 171 0.66 55.28 -42.82
N ALA A 172 1.21 54.65 -41.76
CA ALA A 172 2.66 54.52 -41.60
C ALA A 172 3.29 53.71 -42.74
N LEU A 173 2.58 52.70 -43.25
CA LEU A 173 3.03 51.93 -44.41
C LEU A 173 3.03 52.78 -45.68
N ALA A 174 1.98 53.59 -45.92
CA ALA A 174 1.88 54.49 -47.10
C ALA A 174 2.94 55.62 -47.08
N GLU A 175 3.36 56.07 -45.91
CA GLU A 175 4.43 57.05 -45.76
C GLU A 175 5.82 56.45 -46.05
N ALA A 176 6.06 55.22 -45.55
CA ALA A 176 7.39 54.57 -45.69
C ALA A 176 7.55 53.86 -47.04
N ALA A 177 6.49 53.33 -47.61
CA ALA A 177 6.49 52.55 -48.84
C ALA A 177 5.20 52.86 -49.64
N PRO A 178 5.16 53.93 -50.45
CA PRO A 178 3.94 54.42 -51.10
C PRO A 178 3.27 53.46 -52.09
N GLU A 179 4.06 52.55 -52.69
CA GLU A 179 3.53 51.54 -53.64
C GLU A 179 3.12 50.22 -52.95
N SER A 180 3.07 50.21 -51.60
CA SER A 180 2.73 49.04 -50.82
C SER A 180 1.28 49.08 -50.34
N GLN A 181 0.65 47.92 -50.30
CA GLN A 181 -0.73 47.74 -49.79
C GLN A 181 -0.83 46.61 -48.79
N MET A 182 -1.63 46.83 -47.74
CA MET A 182 -1.93 45.84 -46.73
C MET A 182 -3.43 45.56 -46.71
N TYR A 183 -3.81 44.28 -46.75
CA TYR A 183 -5.16 43.80 -46.70
C TYR A 183 -5.38 42.93 -45.47
N GLU A 184 -6.41 43.20 -44.69
CA GLU A 184 -6.81 42.33 -43.61
C GLU A 184 -7.56 41.12 -44.20
N ILE A 185 -7.11 39.92 -43.84
CA ILE A 185 -7.73 38.65 -44.27
C ILE A 185 -8.73 38.18 -43.24
N SER A 186 -8.32 38.20 -41.99
CA SER A 186 -9.14 37.80 -40.83
C SER A 186 -8.62 38.42 -39.54
N ALA A 187 -9.42 38.41 -38.50
CA ALA A 187 -9.02 38.83 -37.16
C ALA A 187 -9.54 37.85 -36.11
N ASP A 188 -8.77 37.64 -35.09
CA ASP A 188 -9.22 36.97 -33.86
C ASP A 188 -9.06 37.90 -32.65
N ARG A 189 -9.25 37.39 -31.44
CA ARG A 189 -9.17 38.18 -30.21
C ARG A 189 -7.75 38.68 -29.89
N GLU A 190 -6.75 38.08 -30.47
CA GLU A 190 -5.34 38.31 -30.14
C GLU A 190 -4.60 38.98 -31.29
N GLN A 191 -4.99 38.73 -32.57
CA GLN A 191 -4.24 39.12 -33.75
C GLN A 191 -5.11 39.45 -34.95
N HIS A 192 -4.60 40.39 -35.78
CA HIS A 192 -5.04 40.63 -37.14
C HIS A 192 -4.14 39.91 -38.12
N TYR A 193 -4.70 39.17 -39.05
CA TYR A 193 -3.96 38.45 -40.08
C TYR A 193 -4.01 39.24 -41.38
N VAL A 194 -2.85 39.61 -41.88
CA VAL A 194 -2.77 40.58 -42.98
C VAL A 194 -1.92 40.06 -44.12
N LEU A 195 -2.31 40.44 -45.32
CA LEU A 195 -1.57 40.27 -46.58
C LEU A 195 -0.89 41.57 -46.89
N LEU A 196 0.45 41.58 -46.99
CA LEU A 196 1.26 42.71 -47.43
C LEU A 196 1.72 42.46 -48.86
N ILE A 197 1.44 43.38 -49.75
CA ILE A 197 1.94 43.42 -51.13
C ILE A 197 2.81 44.65 -51.24
N CYS A 198 4.09 44.50 -51.55
CA CYS A 198 5.03 45.61 -51.70
C CYS A 198 6.00 45.38 -52.85
N MET A 199 6.60 46.46 -53.37
CA MET A 199 7.74 46.38 -54.30
C MET A 199 8.94 45.76 -53.58
N LYS A 200 9.76 45.01 -54.32
CA LYS A 200 10.93 44.34 -53.69
C LYS A 200 11.90 45.31 -53.07
N ASP A 201 12.06 46.46 -53.68
CA ASP A 201 13.02 47.50 -53.25
C ASP A 201 12.54 48.22 -51.97
N GLU A 202 11.20 48.32 -51.77
CA GLU A 202 10.55 48.94 -50.59
C GLU A 202 10.31 47.97 -49.43
N LEU A 203 10.55 46.69 -49.63
CA LEU A 203 10.24 45.66 -48.61
C LEU A 203 10.91 45.90 -47.25
N PRO A 204 12.21 46.29 -47.17
CA PRO A 204 12.86 46.54 -45.89
C PRO A 204 12.21 47.69 -45.11
N GLU A 205 11.83 48.76 -45.81
CA GLU A 205 11.22 49.97 -45.26
C GLU A 205 9.78 49.69 -44.81
N ALA A 206 9.02 48.97 -45.61
CA ALA A 206 7.67 48.52 -45.28
C ALA A 206 7.64 47.65 -44.03
N LEU A 207 8.55 46.67 -43.93
CA LEU A 207 8.67 45.82 -42.75
C LEU A 207 9.15 46.57 -41.51
N ALA A 208 10.04 47.55 -41.65
CA ALA A 208 10.51 48.39 -40.57
C ALA A 208 9.37 49.24 -39.98
N ALA A 209 8.55 49.85 -40.84
CA ALA A 209 7.41 50.63 -40.43
C ALA A 209 6.35 49.78 -39.69
N LEU A 210 6.02 48.60 -40.22
CA LEU A 210 5.02 47.69 -39.60
C LEU A 210 5.51 47.04 -38.30
N ARG A 211 6.81 46.84 -38.14
CA ARG A 211 7.38 46.30 -36.86
C ARG A 211 7.14 47.21 -35.67
N THR A 212 7.00 48.51 -35.86
CA THR A 212 6.65 49.45 -34.77
C THR A 212 5.27 49.18 -34.19
N PHE A 213 4.38 48.57 -34.97
CA PHE A 213 3.05 48.12 -34.57
C PHE A 213 3.02 46.64 -34.13
N GLY A 214 4.19 45.99 -34.03
CA GLY A 214 4.30 44.58 -33.60
C GLY A 214 4.07 43.55 -34.71
N PHE A 215 4.24 43.96 -35.99
CA PHE A 215 4.09 43.05 -37.12
C PHE A 215 5.11 41.91 -37.06
N THR A 216 4.62 40.71 -37.23
CA THR A 216 5.41 39.48 -37.29
C THR A 216 5.09 38.73 -38.59
N LEU A 217 6.12 38.15 -39.22
CA LEU A 217 5.94 37.35 -40.44
C LEU A 217 5.30 36.01 -40.13
N ALA A 218 4.27 35.65 -40.87
CA ALA A 218 3.70 34.33 -40.80
C ALA A 218 4.58 33.33 -41.55
N ASN A 219 5.10 32.33 -40.85
CA ASN A 219 5.91 31.28 -41.47
C ASN A 219 4.98 30.09 -41.84
N LEU A 220 4.32 30.18 -42.98
CA LEU A 220 3.42 29.15 -43.51
C LEU A 220 4.13 28.13 -44.42
N GLY A 221 5.48 28.19 -44.46
CA GLY A 221 6.36 27.11 -44.91
C GLY A 221 6.22 26.66 -46.37
N GLY A 222 5.87 27.56 -47.31
CA GLY A 222 5.90 27.22 -48.75
C GLY A 222 4.98 26.07 -49.18
N THR A 223 3.88 25.86 -48.46
CA THR A 223 2.86 24.85 -48.76
C THR A 223 2.17 25.17 -50.09
N PRO A 224 2.15 24.24 -51.04
CA PRO A 224 1.47 24.48 -52.34
C PRO A 224 -0.05 24.53 -52.18
N GLY A 225 -0.72 25.37 -52.99
CA GLY A 225 -2.17 25.50 -52.94
C GLY A 225 -2.66 26.56 -51.95
N THR A 226 -3.98 26.74 -51.88
CA THR A 226 -4.64 27.68 -50.97
C THR A 226 -4.74 27.12 -49.54
N ALA A 227 -4.93 28.00 -48.54
CA ALA A 227 -5.08 27.57 -47.15
C ALA A 227 -6.25 26.60 -47.02
N ARG A 228 -7.38 26.85 -47.67
CA ARG A 228 -8.56 25.98 -47.68
C ARG A 228 -8.27 24.58 -48.22
N GLN A 229 -7.58 24.50 -49.38
CA GLN A 229 -7.17 23.18 -49.94
C GLN A 229 -6.28 22.39 -48.98
N ASN A 230 -5.35 23.07 -48.32
CA ASN A 230 -4.46 22.42 -47.34
C ASN A 230 -5.21 21.98 -46.09
N ILE A 231 -6.19 22.77 -45.61
CA ILE A 231 -7.05 22.40 -44.49
C ILE A 231 -7.88 21.16 -44.85
N ASP A 232 -8.54 21.15 -46.05
CA ASP A 232 -9.33 20.02 -46.51
C ASP A 232 -8.48 18.74 -46.64
N THR A 233 -7.28 18.87 -47.19
CA THR A 233 -6.32 17.74 -47.28
C THR A 233 -5.90 17.24 -45.91
N ALA A 234 -5.56 18.14 -45.00
CA ALA A 234 -5.19 17.79 -43.64
C ALA A 234 -6.35 17.13 -42.87
N GLN A 235 -7.59 17.60 -43.08
CA GLN A 235 -8.77 16.97 -42.47
C GLN A 235 -9.02 15.56 -43.00
N GLN A 236 -8.81 15.33 -44.30
CA GLN A 236 -8.88 13.97 -44.87
C GLN A 236 -7.80 13.07 -44.29
N GLN A 237 -6.55 13.58 -44.16
CA GLN A 237 -5.47 12.84 -43.52
C GLN A 237 -5.76 12.54 -42.04
N ILE A 238 -6.34 13.48 -41.29
CA ILE A 238 -6.78 13.26 -39.92
C ILE A 238 -7.78 12.12 -39.85
N ALA A 239 -8.78 12.10 -40.72
CA ALA A 239 -9.79 11.03 -40.77
C ALA A 239 -9.16 9.67 -41.08
N ASP A 240 -8.17 9.61 -41.97
CA ASP A 240 -7.43 8.40 -42.30
C ASP A 240 -6.54 7.92 -41.13
N VAL A 241 -5.88 8.83 -40.43
CA VAL A 241 -5.06 8.54 -39.26
C VAL A 241 -5.92 8.04 -38.10
N ILE A 242 -7.09 8.66 -37.88
CA ILE A 242 -8.04 8.22 -36.85
C ILE A 242 -8.51 6.78 -37.15
N ARG A 243 -8.87 6.50 -38.41
CA ARG A 243 -9.30 5.15 -38.82
C ARG A 243 -8.21 4.10 -38.60
N LYS A 244 -6.94 4.44 -38.94
CA LYS A 244 -5.80 3.55 -38.70
C LYS A 244 -5.56 3.32 -37.20
N ARG A 245 -5.69 4.37 -36.39
CA ARG A 245 -5.60 4.25 -34.94
C ARG A 245 -6.69 3.36 -34.36
N GLU A 246 -7.96 3.56 -34.76
CA GLU A 246 -9.09 2.75 -34.32
C GLU A 246 -8.92 1.27 -34.73
N GLN A 247 -8.37 1.02 -35.91
CA GLN A 247 -8.05 -0.35 -36.33
C GLN A 247 -6.97 -0.95 -35.44
N ALA A 248 -5.88 -0.24 -35.16
CA ALA A 248 -4.80 -0.73 -34.29
C ALA A 248 -5.30 -0.98 -32.85
N GLU A 249 -6.20 -0.11 -32.35
CA GLU A 249 -6.85 -0.31 -31.03
C GLU A 249 -7.77 -1.56 -31.04
N ALA A 250 -8.50 -1.79 -32.12
CA ALA A 250 -9.30 -3.00 -32.28
C ALA A 250 -8.43 -4.27 -32.38
N ASP A 251 -7.30 -4.17 -33.08
CA ASP A 251 -6.34 -5.28 -33.19
C ASP A 251 -5.72 -5.60 -31.81
N ILE A 252 -5.39 -4.59 -30.99
CA ILE A 252 -4.98 -4.79 -29.58
C ILE A 252 -6.08 -5.50 -28.79
N ALA A 253 -7.34 -5.06 -28.94
CA ALA A 253 -8.47 -5.68 -28.25
C ALA A 253 -8.69 -7.15 -28.65
N ALA A 254 -8.32 -7.53 -29.87
CA ALA A 254 -8.40 -8.91 -30.36
C ALA A 254 -7.47 -9.88 -29.60
N PHE A 255 -6.44 -9.38 -28.91
CA PHE A 255 -5.59 -10.18 -28.02
C PHE A 255 -6.24 -10.48 -26.64
N ALA A 256 -7.46 -10.04 -26.37
CA ALA A 256 -8.16 -10.33 -25.12
C ALA A 256 -8.15 -11.81 -24.66
N PRO A 257 -8.23 -12.83 -25.56
CA PRO A 257 -8.12 -14.25 -25.20
C PRO A 257 -6.75 -14.64 -24.58
N HIS A 258 -5.67 -13.92 -24.89
CA HIS A 258 -4.34 -14.18 -24.35
C HIS A 258 -4.15 -13.70 -22.90
N ARG A 259 -5.13 -12.99 -22.34
CA ARG A 259 -5.05 -12.39 -20.99
C ARG A 259 -4.67 -13.38 -19.91
N ASP A 260 -5.29 -14.54 -19.86
CA ASP A 260 -5.03 -15.54 -18.82
C ASP A 260 -3.69 -16.24 -19.05
N ALA A 261 -3.30 -16.44 -20.31
CA ALA A 261 -1.97 -16.91 -20.67
C ALA A 261 -0.88 -15.88 -20.27
N PHE A 262 -1.10 -14.59 -20.45
CA PHE A 262 -0.16 -13.56 -19.98
C PHE A 262 -0.03 -13.55 -18.47
N LYS A 263 -1.12 -13.73 -17.71
CA LYS A 263 -1.06 -13.87 -16.24
C LYS A 263 -0.21 -15.06 -15.82
N LEU A 264 -0.37 -16.21 -16.48
CA LEU A 264 0.46 -17.40 -16.26
C LEU A 264 1.93 -17.12 -16.57
N CYS A 265 2.21 -16.42 -17.68
CA CYS A 265 3.57 -16.04 -18.06
C CYS A 265 4.19 -15.05 -17.07
N ILE A 266 3.41 -14.13 -16.50
CA ILE A 266 3.88 -13.21 -15.44
C ILE A 266 4.31 -13.98 -14.21
N ASP A 267 3.50 -14.92 -13.73
CA ASP A 267 3.83 -15.76 -12.57
C ASP A 267 5.09 -16.58 -12.85
N ARG A 268 5.20 -17.16 -14.02
CA ARG A 268 6.37 -17.92 -14.45
C ARG A 268 7.64 -17.04 -14.53
N ALA A 269 7.54 -15.85 -15.13
CA ALA A 269 8.65 -14.91 -15.19
C ALA A 269 9.07 -14.44 -13.78
N SER A 270 8.11 -14.28 -12.86
CA SER A 270 8.39 -13.93 -11.46
C SER A 270 9.15 -15.04 -10.73
N VAL A 271 8.79 -16.30 -10.97
CA VAL A 271 9.48 -17.47 -10.41
C VAL A 271 10.90 -17.58 -10.98
N ARG A 272 11.06 -17.37 -12.30
CA ARG A 272 12.39 -17.34 -12.94
C ARG A 272 13.26 -16.20 -12.39
N LEU A 273 12.66 -15.02 -12.15
CA LEU A 273 13.35 -13.88 -11.56
C LEU A 273 13.85 -14.20 -10.15
N GLY A 274 13.01 -14.79 -9.30
CA GLY A 274 13.42 -15.20 -7.95
C GLY A 274 14.57 -16.21 -7.96
N ARG A 275 14.57 -17.12 -8.94
CA ARG A 275 15.68 -18.07 -9.15
C ARG A 275 16.95 -17.35 -9.61
N ALA A 276 16.87 -16.44 -10.58
CA ALA A 276 18.00 -15.67 -11.06
C ALA A 276 18.61 -14.78 -9.97
N GLU A 277 17.78 -14.16 -9.14
CA GLU A 277 18.22 -13.38 -7.96
C GLU A 277 18.91 -14.29 -6.92
N ALA A 278 18.44 -15.51 -6.73
CA ALA A 278 19.13 -16.49 -5.87
C ALA A 278 20.47 -16.93 -6.46
N GLU A 279 20.56 -17.09 -7.79
CA GLU A 279 21.82 -17.42 -8.48
C GLU A 279 22.88 -16.33 -8.30
N GLU A 280 22.51 -15.05 -8.36
CA GLU A 280 23.45 -13.93 -8.11
C GLU A 280 24.02 -13.91 -6.69
N ARG A 281 23.35 -14.56 -5.72
CA ARG A 281 23.84 -14.71 -4.34
C ARG A 281 24.78 -15.90 -4.15
N LEU A 282 25.01 -16.69 -5.19
CA LEU A 282 25.95 -17.81 -5.14
C LEU A 282 27.36 -17.34 -5.48
N VAL A 283 28.33 -18.01 -4.91
CA VAL A 283 29.74 -17.85 -5.26
C VAL A 283 30.32 -19.22 -5.64
N GLY A 284 31.25 -19.25 -6.57
CA GLY A 284 31.79 -20.53 -6.99
C GLY A 284 33.17 -20.44 -7.65
N THR A 285 33.73 -21.60 -7.86
CA THR A 285 34.92 -21.84 -8.68
C THR A 285 34.50 -22.43 -10.02
N GLU A 286 35.44 -22.84 -10.85
CA GLU A 286 35.13 -23.53 -12.11
C GLU A 286 34.36 -24.85 -11.92
N SER A 287 34.55 -25.54 -10.81
CA SER A 287 34.00 -26.88 -10.55
C SER A 287 32.90 -26.95 -9.53
N VAL A 288 32.90 -26.04 -8.54
CA VAL A 288 32.02 -26.10 -7.37
C VAL A 288 31.34 -24.74 -7.17
N VAL A 289 30.09 -24.78 -6.72
CA VAL A 289 29.32 -23.61 -6.32
C VAL A 289 28.99 -23.70 -4.83
N CYS A 290 29.22 -22.59 -4.11
CA CYS A 290 29.00 -22.47 -2.69
C CYS A 290 27.78 -21.57 -2.43
N MET A 291 26.97 -21.94 -1.45
CA MET A 291 25.79 -21.24 -0.99
C MET A 291 25.80 -21.13 0.53
N ARG A 292 25.42 -19.97 1.06
CA ARG A 292 25.02 -19.80 2.46
C ARG A 292 23.53 -19.47 2.52
N GLY A 293 22.88 -19.94 3.56
CA GLY A 293 21.47 -19.69 3.72
C GLY A 293 20.96 -19.99 5.11
N TRP A 294 19.68 -19.77 5.28
CA TRP A 294 18.95 -20.05 6.51
C TRP A 294 17.79 -20.99 6.22
N LEU A 295 17.54 -21.90 7.14
CA LEU A 295 16.35 -22.77 7.09
C LEU A 295 15.72 -22.86 8.47
N THR A 296 14.46 -23.27 8.51
CA THR A 296 13.75 -23.53 9.75
C THR A 296 14.09 -24.93 10.26
N ALA A 297 14.41 -25.09 11.54
CA ALA A 297 14.79 -26.37 12.13
C ALA A 297 13.79 -27.52 11.86
N PRO A 298 12.45 -27.31 11.87
CA PRO A 298 11.50 -28.39 11.53
C PRO A 298 11.58 -28.93 10.10
N GLU A 299 12.20 -28.21 9.19
CA GLU A 299 12.32 -28.60 7.76
C GLU A 299 13.66 -29.22 7.41
N GLU A 300 14.54 -29.43 8.40
CA GLU A 300 15.88 -30.01 8.23
C GLU A 300 15.85 -31.40 7.60
N GLU A 301 14.95 -32.28 8.05
CA GLU A 301 14.84 -33.64 7.53
C GLU A 301 14.46 -33.67 6.04
N LYS A 302 13.57 -32.77 5.64
CA LYS A 302 13.15 -32.64 4.23
C LYS A 302 14.29 -32.12 3.37
N LEU A 303 15.04 -31.14 3.85
CA LEU A 303 16.18 -30.59 3.14
C LEU A 303 17.27 -31.66 2.97
N THR A 304 17.63 -32.37 4.02
CA THR A 304 18.67 -33.42 3.96
C THR A 304 18.29 -34.56 3.02
N ALA A 305 17.00 -34.92 2.94
CA ALA A 305 16.51 -35.91 1.99
C ALA A 305 16.66 -35.45 0.53
N VAL A 306 16.50 -34.14 0.26
CA VAL A 306 16.72 -33.57 -1.07
C VAL A 306 18.21 -33.50 -1.38
N LEU A 307 19.04 -33.01 -0.45
CA LEU A 307 20.49 -32.87 -0.63
C LEU A 307 21.18 -34.22 -0.88
N ALA A 308 20.70 -35.30 -0.27
CA ALA A 308 21.23 -36.64 -0.46
C ALA A 308 21.14 -37.17 -1.92
N LYS A 309 20.34 -36.51 -2.79
CA LYS A 309 20.22 -36.85 -4.21
C LYS A 309 21.35 -36.28 -5.07
N TYR A 310 22.15 -35.36 -4.52
CA TYR A 310 23.16 -34.60 -5.25
C TYR A 310 24.58 -34.85 -4.70
N ASP A 311 25.57 -34.67 -5.56
CA ASP A 311 26.99 -34.66 -5.13
C ASP A 311 27.31 -33.31 -4.45
N CYS A 312 26.96 -33.20 -3.19
CA CYS A 312 27.12 -31.98 -2.42
C CYS A 312 27.62 -32.26 -1.00
N ALA A 313 28.32 -31.30 -0.43
CA ALA A 313 28.69 -31.27 0.98
C ALA A 313 27.88 -30.14 1.65
N TRP A 314 27.34 -30.43 2.83
CA TRP A 314 26.58 -29.43 3.60
C TRP A 314 26.94 -29.50 5.08
N ASP A 315 26.78 -28.34 5.71
CA ASP A 315 26.93 -28.15 7.15
C ASP A 315 25.74 -27.38 7.68
N LEU A 316 25.17 -27.84 8.81
CA LEU A 316 24.04 -27.24 9.48
C LEU A 316 24.45 -26.88 10.91
N ALA A 317 24.48 -25.61 11.24
CA ALA A 317 24.86 -25.11 12.54
C ALA A 317 23.76 -24.20 13.12
N ASP A 318 23.71 -24.15 14.45
CA ASP A 318 22.86 -23.15 15.13
C ASP A 318 23.54 -21.77 15.05
N PRO A 319 22.74 -20.68 14.94
CA PRO A 319 23.30 -19.33 14.91
C PRO A 319 23.91 -18.94 16.23
N THR A 320 25.05 -18.26 16.21
CA THR A 320 25.69 -17.67 17.39
C THR A 320 24.99 -16.36 17.77
N GLU A 321 25.13 -15.91 19.02
CA GLU A 321 24.52 -14.68 19.51
C GLU A 321 24.94 -13.45 18.70
N ASP A 322 26.18 -13.41 18.23
CA ASP A 322 26.68 -12.32 17.37
C ASP A 322 26.01 -12.28 15.99
N GLU A 323 25.48 -13.40 15.52
CA GLU A 323 24.78 -13.51 14.22
C GLU A 323 23.28 -13.20 14.32
N TYR A 324 22.70 -13.08 15.52
CA TYR A 324 21.26 -12.85 15.72
C TYR A 324 20.69 -11.68 14.91
N PRO A 325 21.38 -10.55 14.71
CA PRO A 325 20.87 -9.46 13.86
C PRO A 325 20.74 -9.83 12.37
N GLU A 326 21.42 -10.89 11.92
CA GLU A 326 21.38 -11.35 10.53
C GLU A 326 20.40 -12.50 10.32
N VAL A 327 19.99 -13.18 11.40
CA VAL A 327 19.09 -14.34 11.34
C VAL A 327 17.69 -13.90 10.93
N PRO A 328 17.13 -14.46 9.85
CA PRO A 328 15.76 -14.16 9.48
C PRO A 328 14.77 -14.78 10.47
N VAL A 329 13.63 -14.11 10.63
CA VAL A 329 12.59 -14.49 11.58
C VAL A 329 11.36 -15.03 10.84
N LYS A 330 10.92 -16.23 11.24
CA LYS A 330 9.64 -16.82 10.83
C LYS A 330 8.78 -17.01 12.09
N LEU A 331 7.60 -16.44 12.10
CA LEU A 331 6.64 -16.60 13.18
C LEU A 331 5.74 -17.82 12.90
N LYS A 332 5.63 -18.71 13.88
CA LYS A 332 4.70 -19.84 13.85
C LYS A 332 3.65 -19.66 14.95
N ASN A 333 2.55 -19.09 14.55
CA ASN A 333 1.45 -18.76 15.43
C ASN A 333 0.29 -19.76 15.31
N ASN A 334 -0.54 -19.84 16.35
CA ASN A 334 -1.77 -20.64 16.36
C ASN A 334 -2.83 -19.93 15.48
N LYS A 335 -3.85 -20.66 15.03
CA LYS A 335 -4.96 -20.13 14.21
C LYS A 335 -5.62 -18.88 14.79
N PHE A 336 -5.61 -18.70 16.12
CA PHE A 336 -6.17 -17.52 16.79
C PHE A 336 -5.23 -16.30 16.73
N THR A 337 -3.92 -16.52 16.80
CA THR A 337 -2.90 -15.46 16.83
C THR A 337 -2.27 -15.20 15.46
N GLU A 338 -2.40 -16.14 14.53
CA GLU A 338 -1.86 -16.04 13.15
C GLU A 338 -2.35 -14.79 12.40
N PRO A 339 -3.63 -14.35 12.49
CA PRO A 339 -4.10 -13.14 11.83
C PRO A 339 -3.34 -11.87 12.23
N LEU A 340 -2.82 -11.81 13.46
CA LEU A 340 -2.06 -10.66 13.95
C LEU A 340 -0.63 -10.59 13.39
N ASN A 341 -0.16 -11.64 12.70
CA ASN A 341 1.07 -11.54 11.93
C ASN A 341 1.03 -10.36 10.92
N MET A 342 -0.16 -10.01 10.43
CA MET A 342 -0.33 -8.84 9.58
C MET A 342 0.07 -7.56 10.33
N VAL A 343 -0.38 -7.41 11.57
CA VAL A 343 -0.10 -6.24 12.41
C VAL A 343 1.40 -6.15 12.73
N THR A 344 1.99 -7.27 13.15
CA THR A 344 3.43 -7.34 13.44
C THR A 344 4.28 -7.07 12.21
N ASN A 345 3.91 -7.61 11.05
CA ASN A 345 4.61 -7.35 9.79
C ASN A 345 4.48 -5.90 9.30
N MET A 346 3.39 -5.19 9.66
CA MET A 346 3.22 -3.77 9.34
C MET A 346 4.09 -2.87 10.22
N TYR A 347 4.31 -3.25 11.47
CA TYR A 347 5.12 -2.48 12.40
C TYR A 347 6.62 -2.77 12.22
N SER A 348 7.05 -3.92 12.64
CA SER A 348 8.39 -4.49 12.47
C SER A 348 8.37 -5.93 12.97
N LEU A 349 9.24 -6.79 12.47
CA LEU A 349 9.40 -8.13 13.04
C LEU A 349 10.27 -8.08 14.32
N PRO A 350 9.98 -8.95 15.31
CA PRO A 350 10.82 -9.05 16.52
C PRO A 350 12.22 -9.51 16.16
N ALA A 351 13.23 -9.02 16.87
CA ALA A 351 14.60 -9.52 16.73
C ALA A 351 14.67 -11.01 17.07
N TYR A 352 15.54 -11.76 16.39
CA TYR A 352 15.73 -13.18 16.66
C TYR A 352 16.21 -13.40 18.10
N GLY A 353 15.68 -14.41 18.77
CA GLY A 353 15.98 -14.70 20.19
C GLY A 353 15.12 -13.92 21.20
N THR A 354 14.23 -13.05 20.76
CA THR A 354 13.26 -12.32 21.60
C THR A 354 11.90 -13.03 21.68
N VAL A 355 10.89 -12.37 22.22
CA VAL A 355 9.54 -12.92 22.41
C VAL A 355 8.62 -12.45 21.27
N ASP A 356 7.82 -13.38 20.74
CA ASP A 356 6.75 -13.03 19.80
C ASP A 356 5.63 -12.27 20.53
N PRO A 357 5.27 -11.04 20.09
CA PRO A 357 4.22 -10.25 20.69
C PRO A 357 2.82 -10.78 20.39
N ASN A 358 2.61 -11.52 19.31
CA ASN A 358 1.27 -11.88 18.81
C ASN A 358 0.40 -12.63 19.81
N PRO A 359 0.88 -13.65 20.54
CA PRO A 359 0.06 -14.35 21.53
C PRO A 359 -0.37 -13.46 22.70
N LEU A 360 0.44 -12.45 23.02
CA LEU A 360 0.16 -11.51 24.10
C LEU A 360 -0.75 -10.38 23.65
N MET A 361 -0.57 -9.91 22.42
CA MET A 361 -1.34 -8.83 21.82
C MET A 361 -2.76 -9.29 21.42
N ALA A 362 -2.92 -10.51 20.93
CA ALA A 362 -4.18 -11.00 20.35
C ALA A 362 -5.43 -10.79 21.23
N PRO A 363 -5.46 -11.19 22.51
CA PRO A 363 -6.65 -11.02 23.34
C PRO A 363 -6.99 -9.54 23.55
N PHE A 364 -5.98 -8.69 23.74
CA PHE A 364 -6.19 -7.27 23.97
C PHE A 364 -6.64 -6.56 22.69
N PHE A 365 -5.99 -6.82 21.56
CA PHE A 365 -6.35 -6.22 20.27
C PHE A 365 -7.83 -6.53 19.91
N ILE A 366 -8.21 -7.79 19.95
CA ILE A 366 -9.57 -8.22 19.61
C ILE A 366 -10.61 -7.62 20.59
N LEU A 367 -10.27 -7.56 21.89
CA LEU A 367 -11.14 -7.01 22.91
C LEU A 367 -11.29 -5.49 22.76
N PHE A 368 -10.19 -4.76 22.58
CA PHE A 368 -10.19 -3.29 22.47
C PHE A 368 -10.90 -2.83 21.22
N TYR A 369 -10.63 -3.51 20.10
CA TYR A 369 -11.36 -3.24 18.86
C TYR A 369 -12.87 -3.37 19.06
N GLY A 370 -13.28 -4.45 19.70
CA GLY A 370 -14.70 -4.70 20.01
C GLY A 370 -15.30 -3.65 20.94
N ILE A 371 -14.55 -3.17 21.97
CA ILE A 371 -14.98 -2.11 22.87
C ILE A 371 -15.16 -0.79 22.11
N MET A 372 -14.19 -0.41 21.27
CA MET A 372 -14.25 0.84 20.53
C MET A 372 -15.43 0.92 19.56
N MET A 373 -15.80 -0.19 18.94
CA MET A 373 -16.88 -0.22 17.96
C MET A 373 -18.25 -0.61 18.56
N ALA A 374 -18.28 -1.48 19.54
CA ALA A 374 -19.36 -1.94 20.42
C ALA A 374 -20.81 -1.83 19.87
N ASP A 375 -21.05 -2.35 18.65
CA ASP A 375 -22.38 -2.34 17.99
C ASP A 375 -22.64 -3.68 17.30
N MET A 376 -23.78 -4.32 17.64
CA MET A 376 -24.16 -5.63 17.09
C MET A 376 -24.35 -5.60 15.57
N GLY A 377 -24.94 -4.52 15.03
CA GLY A 377 -25.22 -4.39 13.60
C GLY A 377 -23.92 -4.30 12.79
N TYR A 378 -22.99 -3.47 13.21
CA TYR A 378 -21.68 -3.37 12.56
C TYR A 378 -20.86 -4.64 12.72
N GLY A 379 -20.85 -5.26 13.91
CA GLY A 379 -20.22 -6.55 14.15
C GLY A 379 -20.72 -7.64 13.21
N LEU A 380 -22.04 -7.73 13.02
CA LEU A 380 -22.67 -8.70 12.10
C LEU A 380 -22.24 -8.46 10.64
N VAL A 381 -22.23 -7.20 10.19
CA VAL A 381 -21.76 -6.84 8.83
C VAL A 381 -20.31 -7.26 8.62
N MET A 382 -19.42 -7.03 9.60
CA MET A 382 -18.01 -7.45 9.54
C MET A 382 -17.89 -8.97 9.44
N VAL A 383 -18.59 -9.71 10.28
CA VAL A 383 -18.58 -11.19 10.28
C VAL A 383 -19.06 -11.73 8.93
N LEU A 384 -20.18 -11.23 8.41
CA LEU A 384 -20.71 -11.66 7.11
C LEU A 384 -19.74 -11.33 5.96
N ALA A 385 -19.18 -10.13 5.95
CA ALA A 385 -18.20 -9.72 4.94
C ALA A 385 -16.96 -10.63 4.97
N ALA A 386 -16.42 -10.90 6.15
CA ALA A 386 -15.26 -11.77 6.34
C ALA A 386 -15.56 -13.22 5.91
N LEU A 387 -16.70 -13.78 6.28
CA LEU A 387 -17.10 -15.14 5.89
C LEU A 387 -17.30 -15.27 4.37
N ILE A 388 -17.91 -14.27 3.73
CA ILE A 388 -18.06 -14.24 2.27
C ILE A 388 -16.69 -14.16 1.58
N ALA A 389 -15.80 -13.31 2.10
CA ALA A 389 -14.44 -13.17 1.55
C ALA A 389 -13.64 -14.48 1.69
N LEU A 390 -13.63 -15.10 2.87
CA LEU A 390 -12.93 -16.37 3.12
C LEU A 390 -13.51 -17.52 2.32
N GLY A 391 -14.85 -17.60 2.20
CA GLY A 391 -15.52 -18.70 1.50
C GLY A 391 -15.41 -18.64 -0.02
N LYS A 392 -15.59 -17.45 -0.62
CA LYS A 392 -15.63 -17.28 -2.08
C LYS A 392 -14.29 -16.91 -2.70
N MET A 393 -13.51 -16.04 -2.05
CA MET A 393 -12.25 -15.53 -2.62
C MET A 393 -11.06 -16.43 -2.31
N LYS A 394 -11.14 -17.27 -1.27
CA LYS A 394 -10.03 -18.11 -0.77
C LYS A 394 -8.70 -17.33 -0.75
N PRO A 395 -8.64 -16.20 -0.03
CA PRO A 395 -7.45 -15.35 -0.03
C PRO A 395 -6.25 -16.10 0.55
N LYS A 396 -5.04 -15.78 0.07
CA LYS A 396 -3.78 -16.36 0.57
C LYS A 396 -2.95 -15.32 1.31
N ARG A 397 -2.09 -15.79 2.22
CA ARG A 397 -1.12 -14.97 2.98
C ARG A 397 -1.76 -13.75 3.67
N GLY A 398 -1.22 -12.56 3.45
CA GLY A 398 -1.65 -11.33 4.12
C GLY A 398 -3.14 -11.01 3.98
N SER A 399 -3.74 -11.26 2.81
CA SER A 399 -5.18 -11.07 2.60
C SER A 399 -6.03 -12.05 3.41
N LYS A 400 -5.55 -13.28 3.63
CA LYS A 400 -6.20 -14.26 4.51
C LYS A 400 -6.17 -13.77 5.95
N TYR A 401 -5.01 -13.33 6.43
CA TYR A 401 -4.85 -12.80 7.79
C TYR A 401 -5.75 -11.58 8.04
N PHE A 402 -5.87 -10.70 7.06
CA PHE A 402 -6.79 -9.57 7.16
C PHE A 402 -8.25 -10.01 7.33
N CYS A 403 -8.72 -10.96 6.51
CA CYS A 403 -10.10 -11.46 6.60
C CYS A 403 -10.36 -12.20 7.92
N GLU A 404 -9.39 -12.99 8.40
CA GLU A 404 -9.49 -13.70 9.67
C GLU A 404 -9.47 -12.73 10.86
N LEU A 405 -8.63 -11.66 10.81
CA LEU A 405 -8.62 -10.60 11.81
C LEU A 405 -9.95 -9.85 11.83
N LEU A 406 -10.48 -9.50 10.66
CA LEU A 406 -11.78 -8.86 10.52
C LEU A 406 -12.90 -9.73 11.10
N LEU A 407 -12.83 -11.04 10.91
CA LEU A 407 -13.77 -12.00 11.50
C LEU A 407 -13.69 -11.98 13.03
N ALA A 408 -12.48 -12.08 13.59
CA ALA A 408 -12.28 -12.10 15.04
C ALA A 408 -12.73 -10.77 15.69
N CYS A 409 -12.36 -9.63 15.11
CA CYS A 409 -12.78 -8.30 15.55
C CYS A 409 -14.31 -8.13 15.41
N GLY A 410 -14.91 -8.63 14.31
CA GLY A 410 -16.35 -8.58 14.10
C GLY A 410 -17.13 -9.38 15.14
N VAL A 411 -16.65 -10.57 15.50
CA VAL A 411 -17.25 -11.38 16.58
C VAL A 411 -17.15 -10.65 17.93
N SER A 412 -16.00 -10.07 18.26
CA SER A 412 -15.82 -9.29 19.49
C SER A 412 -16.75 -8.07 19.53
N THR A 413 -16.84 -7.33 18.42
CA THR A 413 -17.74 -6.17 18.28
C THR A 413 -19.20 -6.58 18.47
N PHE A 414 -19.61 -7.71 17.89
CA PHE A 414 -20.98 -8.24 18.08
C PHE A 414 -21.26 -8.59 19.53
N LEU A 415 -20.35 -9.31 20.19
CA LEU A 415 -20.52 -9.71 21.59
C LEU A 415 -20.58 -8.52 22.54
N LEU A 416 -19.69 -7.54 22.34
CA LEU A 416 -19.67 -6.32 23.14
C LEU A 416 -20.84 -5.40 22.80
N GLY A 417 -21.32 -5.42 21.56
CA GLY A 417 -22.56 -4.79 21.14
C GLY A 417 -23.79 -5.30 21.89
N ILE A 418 -23.81 -6.58 22.31
CA ILE A 418 -24.87 -7.12 23.20
C ILE A 418 -24.83 -6.43 24.56
N VAL A 419 -23.64 -6.18 25.10
CA VAL A 419 -23.47 -5.52 26.40
C VAL A 419 -23.95 -4.07 26.37
N THR A 420 -23.63 -3.37 25.28
CA THR A 420 -24.01 -1.96 25.06
C THR A 420 -25.41 -1.77 24.50
N GLY A 421 -26.07 -2.85 24.04
CA GLY A 421 -27.42 -2.82 23.46
C GLY A 421 -27.52 -2.07 22.11
N GLY A 422 -26.40 -1.73 21.47
CA GLY A 422 -26.36 -1.03 20.18
C GLY A 422 -26.63 -1.98 19.02
N PHE A 423 -27.62 -1.66 18.18
CA PHE A 423 -27.85 -2.30 16.88
C PHE A 423 -28.04 -1.19 15.84
N PHE A 424 -27.01 -0.91 15.08
CA PHE A 424 -26.87 0.33 14.32
C PHE A 424 -27.20 1.55 15.20
N GLY A 425 -26.52 1.67 16.34
CA GLY A 425 -26.87 2.59 17.43
C GLY A 425 -28.22 2.24 18.05
N ASN A 426 -29.16 3.17 18.01
CA ASN A 426 -30.54 3.01 18.50
C ASN A 426 -31.56 2.79 17.35
N ALA A 427 -31.17 2.17 16.25
CA ALA A 427 -32.04 2.03 15.07
C ALA A 427 -33.34 1.29 15.38
N VAL A 428 -33.27 0.18 16.13
CA VAL A 428 -34.45 -0.64 16.42
C VAL A 428 -35.49 0.12 17.26
N PRO A 429 -35.14 0.74 18.40
CA PRO A 429 -36.10 1.58 19.14
C PRO A 429 -36.65 2.75 18.29
N THR A 430 -35.84 3.35 17.43
CA THR A 430 -36.26 4.47 16.56
C THR A 430 -37.27 4.02 15.53
N ILE A 431 -37.04 2.87 14.87
CA ILE A 431 -37.98 2.29 13.89
C ILE A 431 -39.31 1.89 14.57
N VAL A 432 -39.25 1.26 15.73
CA VAL A 432 -40.45 0.84 16.47
C VAL A 432 -41.31 2.06 16.85
N LYS A 433 -40.69 3.14 17.35
CA LYS A 433 -41.38 4.40 17.67
C LYS A 433 -41.98 5.05 16.42
N MET A 434 -41.33 4.99 15.29
CA MET A 434 -41.85 5.53 14.02
C MET A 434 -43.17 4.87 13.60
N PHE A 435 -43.37 3.59 13.92
CA PHE A 435 -44.63 2.87 13.69
C PHE A 435 -45.66 3.00 14.84
N GLY A 436 -45.39 3.86 15.83
CA GLY A 436 -46.33 4.11 16.93
C GLY A 436 -46.42 3.03 17.99
N HIS A 437 -45.39 2.17 18.10
CA HIS A 437 -45.35 1.11 19.10
C HIS A 437 -44.24 1.42 20.11
N ASP A 438 -44.57 1.28 21.42
CA ASP A 438 -43.60 1.32 22.53
C ASP A 438 -43.38 -0.10 23.04
N ILE A 439 -42.57 -0.89 22.35
CA ILE A 439 -42.25 -2.26 22.74
C ILE A 439 -40.91 -2.25 23.50
N GLN A 440 -40.89 -2.77 24.72
CA GLN A 440 -39.65 -3.02 25.46
C GLN A 440 -38.98 -4.27 24.90
N LEU A 441 -37.88 -4.06 24.15
CA LEU A 441 -37.09 -5.11 23.47
C LEU A 441 -35.91 -5.62 24.34
N GLY A 442 -36.08 -5.70 25.65
CA GLY A 442 -35.07 -6.27 26.56
C GLY A 442 -33.73 -5.47 26.49
N ILE A 443 -32.66 -6.14 26.11
CA ILE A 443 -31.30 -5.60 26.08
C ILE A 443 -31.18 -4.39 25.13
N LEU A 444 -31.93 -4.32 24.03
CA LEU A 444 -31.93 -3.21 23.09
C LEU A 444 -32.56 -1.91 23.64
N THR A 445 -33.37 -2.02 24.69
CA THR A 445 -34.05 -0.87 25.33
C THR A 445 -33.45 -0.54 26.70
N SER A 446 -32.88 -1.54 27.39
CA SER A 446 -32.19 -1.40 28.67
C SER A 446 -30.88 -2.17 28.64
N PRO A 447 -29.83 -1.59 28.05
CA PRO A 447 -28.50 -2.19 27.96
C PRO A 447 -27.87 -2.35 29.34
N LEU A 448 -26.93 -3.29 29.50
CA LEU A 448 -26.14 -3.45 30.71
C LEU A 448 -25.23 -2.25 30.97
N LEU A 449 -24.68 -1.67 29.91
CA LEU A 449 -23.84 -0.46 29.91
C LEU A 449 -24.30 0.46 28.78
N ASP A 450 -24.83 1.62 29.14
CA ASP A 450 -25.24 2.63 28.15
C ASP A 450 -24.03 3.58 27.89
N PRO A 451 -23.47 3.62 26.67
CA PRO A 451 -22.33 4.48 26.37
C PRO A 451 -22.56 5.96 26.71
N LEU A 452 -23.81 6.42 26.66
CA LEU A 452 -24.14 7.82 26.92
C LEU A 452 -24.37 8.12 28.40
N LYS A 453 -24.85 7.15 29.18
CA LYS A 453 -25.16 7.36 30.60
C LYS A 453 -24.02 6.94 31.51
N ASP A 454 -23.36 5.82 31.17
CA ASP A 454 -22.35 5.18 32.02
C ASP A 454 -20.92 5.49 31.59
N THR A 455 -20.69 6.66 30.98
CA THR A 455 -19.38 7.07 30.43
C THR A 455 -18.22 6.96 31.43
N THR A 456 -18.45 7.34 32.71
CA THR A 456 -17.42 7.25 33.75
C THR A 456 -17.05 5.79 34.07
N THR A 457 -18.03 4.90 34.13
CA THR A 457 -17.81 3.46 34.39
C THR A 457 -17.02 2.84 33.26
N ILE A 458 -17.36 3.16 32.01
CA ILE A 458 -16.67 2.69 30.81
C ILE A 458 -15.24 3.23 30.75
N LEU A 459 -15.03 4.50 31.09
CA LEU A 459 -13.70 5.12 31.17
C LEU A 459 -12.81 4.40 32.18
N ILE A 460 -13.30 4.19 33.39
CA ILE A 460 -12.54 3.47 34.43
C ILE A 460 -12.25 2.04 33.97
N GLY A 461 -13.24 1.35 33.39
CA GLY A 461 -13.06 0.00 32.84
C GLY A 461 -11.98 -0.06 31.75
N ALA A 462 -11.98 0.90 30.82
CA ALA A 462 -10.97 1.02 29.77
C ALA A 462 -9.57 1.24 30.35
N MET A 463 -9.44 2.14 31.35
CA MET A 463 -8.16 2.39 32.02
C MET A 463 -7.65 1.18 32.79
N VAL A 464 -8.54 0.43 33.44
CA VAL A 464 -8.19 -0.83 34.17
C VAL A 464 -7.71 -1.89 33.18
N LEU A 465 -8.41 -2.07 32.07
CA LEU A 465 -7.98 -3.03 31.02
C LEU A 465 -6.63 -2.62 30.42
N GLY A 466 -6.42 -1.34 30.16
CA GLY A 466 -5.12 -0.82 29.70
C GLY A 466 -4.02 -1.07 30.73
N PHE A 467 -4.30 -0.82 32.01
CA PHE A 467 -3.34 -1.10 33.07
C PHE A 467 -2.96 -2.59 33.13
N ILE A 468 -3.93 -3.51 33.00
CA ILE A 468 -3.67 -4.96 32.95
C ILE A 468 -2.76 -5.31 31.76
N GLN A 469 -2.97 -4.70 30.59
CA GLN A 469 -2.14 -4.90 29.43
C GLN A 469 -0.69 -4.41 29.68
N LEU A 470 -0.53 -3.22 30.21
CA LEU A 470 0.80 -2.65 30.51
C LEU A 470 1.56 -3.49 31.53
N VAL A 471 0.90 -3.93 32.61
CA VAL A 471 1.48 -4.86 33.59
C VAL A 471 1.89 -6.18 32.94
N THR A 472 1.09 -6.69 32.02
CA THR A 472 1.45 -7.89 31.25
C THR A 472 2.74 -7.67 30.45
N GLY A 473 2.87 -6.53 29.78
CA GLY A 473 4.11 -6.15 29.07
C GLY A 473 5.35 -6.11 29.95
N MET A 474 5.23 -5.49 31.14
CA MET A 474 6.33 -5.46 32.13
C MET A 474 6.74 -6.84 32.62
N ILE A 475 5.78 -7.71 32.92
CA ILE A 475 6.07 -9.09 33.36
C ILE A 475 6.84 -9.83 32.26
N VAL A 476 6.46 -9.64 31.00
CA VAL A 476 7.16 -10.26 29.86
C VAL A 476 8.58 -9.72 29.73
N ASN A 477 8.78 -8.41 29.86
CA ASN A 477 10.12 -7.82 29.83
C ASN A 477 10.99 -8.36 30.97
N MET A 478 10.45 -8.40 32.19
CA MET A 478 11.15 -8.96 33.36
C MET A 478 11.59 -10.42 33.13
N VAL A 479 10.68 -11.24 32.54
CA VAL A 479 11.01 -12.64 32.22
C VAL A 479 12.10 -12.74 31.14
N MET A 480 12.07 -11.84 30.14
CA MET A 480 13.04 -11.78 29.06
C MET A 480 14.42 -11.39 29.59
N GLU A 481 14.53 -10.34 30.40
CA GLU A 481 15.79 -9.91 31.05
C GLU A 481 16.35 -10.99 31.99
N CYS A 482 15.49 -11.67 32.75
CA CYS A 482 15.91 -12.81 33.58
C CYS A 482 16.51 -13.95 32.74
N ARG A 483 15.96 -14.26 31.57
CA ARG A 483 16.49 -15.28 30.65
C ARG A 483 17.83 -14.89 30.05
N GLN A 484 18.06 -13.59 29.84
CA GLN A 484 19.33 -13.04 29.38
C GLN A 484 20.40 -12.96 30.48
N GLY A 485 20.10 -13.44 31.71
CA GLY A 485 21.04 -13.40 32.85
C GLY A 485 21.11 -12.05 33.56
N LYS A 486 20.35 -11.04 33.16
CA LYS A 486 20.31 -9.70 33.75
C LYS A 486 19.29 -9.59 34.90
N VAL A 487 19.31 -10.53 35.82
CA VAL A 487 18.31 -10.64 36.90
C VAL A 487 18.26 -9.38 37.78
N GLY A 488 19.41 -8.72 38.00
CA GLY A 488 19.48 -7.49 38.78
C GLY A 488 18.70 -6.34 38.14
N ASP A 489 18.82 -6.18 36.82
CA ASP A 489 18.14 -5.14 36.07
C ASP A 489 16.63 -5.43 36.00
N ALA A 490 16.25 -6.67 35.75
CA ALA A 490 14.87 -7.13 35.77
C ALA A 490 14.11 -6.77 37.07
N ILE A 491 14.76 -7.00 38.23
CA ILE A 491 14.16 -6.75 39.56
C ILE A 491 14.10 -5.25 39.84
N PHE A 492 15.15 -4.49 39.56
CA PHE A 492 15.21 -3.07 39.96
C PHE A 492 14.57 -2.13 38.95
N ASN A 493 14.52 -2.46 37.68
CA ASN A 493 13.83 -1.64 36.68
C ASN A 493 12.33 -1.95 36.64
N GLU A 494 11.97 -3.20 36.32
CA GLU A 494 10.57 -3.57 36.14
C GLU A 494 9.88 -4.03 37.44
N GLY A 495 10.58 -4.86 38.23
CA GLY A 495 10.04 -5.41 39.48
C GLY A 495 9.69 -4.34 40.50
N THR A 496 10.42 -3.23 40.57
CA THR A 496 10.15 -2.10 41.46
C THR A 496 8.76 -1.48 41.17
N TRP A 497 8.43 -1.22 39.89
CA TRP A 497 7.16 -0.67 39.50
C TRP A 497 6.01 -1.64 39.77
N LEU A 498 6.20 -2.96 39.53
CA LEU A 498 5.21 -3.98 39.86
C LEU A 498 4.89 -3.99 41.36
N VAL A 499 5.91 -3.92 42.22
CA VAL A 499 5.71 -3.87 43.68
C VAL A 499 5.05 -2.56 44.11
N LEU A 500 5.38 -1.42 43.49
CA LEU A 500 4.72 -0.14 43.75
C LEU A 500 3.23 -0.18 43.38
N PHE A 501 2.89 -0.72 42.21
CA PHE A 501 1.50 -0.86 41.77
C PHE A 501 0.71 -1.83 42.63
N ALA A 502 1.30 -2.98 42.99
CA ALA A 502 0.70 -3.92 43.93
C ALA A 502 0.48 -3.28 45.30
N GLY A 503 1.46 -2.52 45.81
CA GLY A 503 1.36 -1.77 47.05
C GLY A 503 0.27 -0.71 47.03
N LEU A 504 0.14 0.01 45.91
CA LEU A 504 -0.93 1.00 45.70
C LEU A 504 -2.32 0.34 45.66
N ALA A 505 -2.46 -0.77 44.93
CA ALA A 505 -3.72 -1.53 44.87
C ALA A 505 -4.14 -2.06 46.24
N LEU A 506 -3.21 -2.63 47.01
CA LEU A 506 -3.46 -3.11 48.38
C LEU A 506 -3.84 -1.95 49.33
N TYR A 507 -3.20 -0.78 49.16
CA TYR A 507 -3.53 0.39 49.95
C TYR A 507 -4.95 0.87 49.68
N VAL A 508 -5.36 0.96 48.42
CA VAL A 508 -6.75 1.33 48.02
C VAL A 508 -7.77 0.34 48.55
N LEU A 509 -7.47 -0.96 48.49
CA LEU A 509 -8.32 -2.04 49.04
C LEU A 509 -8.31 -2.13 50.56
N LYS A 510 -7.48 -1.32 51.24
CA LYS A 510 -7.26 -1.32 52.70
C LYS A 510 -6.80 -2.68 53.26
N ILE A 511 -6.13 -3.48 52.45
CA ILE A 511 -5.59 -4.81 52.78
C ILE A 511 -4.08 -4.68 53.01
N GLY A 512 -3.56 -5.34 54.06
CA GLY A 512 -2.08 -5.39 54.28
C GLY A 512 -1.48 -4.17 54.95
N ASN A 513 -2.28 -3.30 55.56
CA ASN A 513 -1.78 -2.19 56.38
C ASN A 513 -1.43 -2.70 57.78
N ILE A 514 -0.14 -2.68 58.15
CA ILE A 514 0.32 -3.01 59.51
C ILE A 514 0.50 -1.67 60.25
N ALA A 515 -0.25 -1.48 61.32
CA ALA A 515 -0.28 -0.25 62.11
C ALA A 515 -0.54 1.03 61.30
N GLY A 516 -1.36 0.96 60.22
CA GLY A 516 -1.72 2.09 59.37
C GLY A 516 -0.66 2.43 58.30
N VAL A 517 0.44 1.69 58.22
CA VAL A 517 1.48 1.90 57.21
C VAL A 517 1.33 0.87 56.06
N PRO A 518 1.30 1.31 54.80
CA PRO A 518 1.26 0.42 53.62
C PRO A 518 2.62 -0.19 53.37
N VAL A 519 2.90 -1.35 53.99
CA VAL A 519 4.21 -2.00 53.99
C VAL A 519 4.74 -2.29 52.60
N VAL A 520 3.88 -2.82 51.71
CA VAL A 520 4.28 -3.16 50.33
C VAL A 520 4.67 -1.92 49.53
N LEU A 521 3.93 -0.82 49.70
CA LEU A 521 4.25 0.46 49.05
C LEU A 521 5.59 1.02 49.55
N CYS A 522 5.88 0.91 50.85
CA CYS A 522 7.17 1.30 51.43
C CYS A 522 8.34 0.45 50.89
N ILE A 523 8.14 -0.86 50.73
CA ILE A 523 9.13 -1.74 50.12
C ILE A 523 9.41 -1.33 48.67
N GLY A 524 8.38 -1.08 47.88
CA GLY A 524 8.54 -0.59 46.50
C GLY A 524 9.29 0.74 46.44
N GLY A 525 8.98 1.66 47.33
CA GLY A 525 9.72 2.95 47.46
C GLY A 525 11.20 2.77 47.78
N LEU A 526 11.53 1.85 48.71
CA LEU A 526 12.93 1.51 49.05
C LEU A 526 13.65 0.85 47.86
N MET A 527 12.99 -0.04 47.14
CA MET A 527 13.53 -0.66 45.92
C MET A 527 13.82 0.40 44.85
N LEU A 528 12.95 1.39 44.67
CA LEU A 528 13.15 2.49 43.73
C LEU A 528 14.35 3.35 44.12
N LEU A 529 14.48 3.70 45.41
CA LEU A 529 15.61 4.47 45.91
C LEU A 529 16.94 3.74 45.69
N TYR A 530 16.97 2.43 45.95
CA TYR A 530 18.18 1.63 45.79
C TYR A 530 18.50 1.39 44.31
N GLY A 531 17.51 1.00 43.49
CA GLY A 531 17.69 0.66 42.08
C GLY A 531 18.14 1.84 41.23
N SER A 532 17.45 2.99 41.36
CA SER A 532 17.79 4.21 40.61
C SER A 532 19.10 4.85 41.02
N GLY A 533 19.55 4.60 42.28
CA GLY A 533 20.84 5.10 42.80
C GLY A 533 22.04 4.20 42.51
N ARG A 534 21.85 3.01 41.97
CA ARG A 534 22.91 1.97 41.84
C ARG A 534 24.05 2.41 40.93
N GLU A 535 23.76 3.08 39.82
CA GLU A 535 24.75 3.47 38.83
C GLU A 535 25.31 4.88 39.02
N ALA A 536 24.64 5.72 39.82
CA ALA A 536 25.02 7.10 40.02
C ALA A 536 26.01 7.27 41.20
N LYS A 537 26.97 8.19 41.08
CA LYS A 537 27.95 8.52 42.14
C LYS A 537 27.62 9.86 42.78
N GLY A 538 27.76 9.92 44.14
CA GLY A 538 27.64 11.17 44.91
C GLY A 538 26.25 11.82 44.85
N PHE A 539 26.20 13.12 44.63
CA PHE A 539 24.95 13.92 44.57
C PHE A 539 24.06 13.53 43.37
N GLY A 540 24.67 12.89 42.33
CA GLY A 540 23.94 12.34 41.18
C GLY A 540 22.92 11.25 41.54
N LYS A 541 23.04 10.61 42.72
CA LYS A 541 22.05 9.64 43.20
C LYS A 541 20.69 10.26 43.46
N VAL A 542 20.65 11.46 44.05
CA VAL A 542 19.40 12.15 44.35
C VAL A 542 18.70 12.60 43.09
N THR A 543 19.46 13.15 42.14
CA THR A 543 18.89 13.57 40.85
C THR A 543 18.43 12.38 40.00
N ALA A 544 19.12 11.24 40.04
CA ALA A 544 18.73 10.01 39.35
C ALA A 544 17.40 9.44 39.91
N VAL A 545 17.27 9.38 41.25
CA VAL A 545 16.04 8.91 41.89
C VAL A 545 14.86 9.83 41.59
N PHE A 546 15.06 11.16 41.68
CA PHE A 546 14.00 12.11 41.35
C PHE A 546 13.62 12.05 39.88
N GLY A 547 14.59 11.94 38.99
CA GLY A 547 14.38 11.75 37.56
C GLY A 547 13.63 10.45 37.23
N ALA A 548 14.02 9.32 37.84
CA ALA A 548 13.34 8.05 37.66
C ALA A 548 11.89 8.06 38.16
N LEU A 549 11.65 8.70 39.31
CA LEU A 549 10.32 8.84 39.86
C LEU A 549 9.44 9.75 38.97
N TYR A 550 9.97 10.92 38.56
CA TYR A 550 9.23 11.86 37.71
C TYR A 550 8.92 11.28 36.35
N ASN A 551 9.93 10.76 35.65
CA ASN A 551 9.76 10.17 34.31
C ASN A 551 8.89 8.92 34.36
N GLY A 552 9.06 8.08 35.38
CA GLY A 552 8.23 6.89 35.56
C GLY A 552 6.76 7.25 35.80
N LEU A 553 6.47 8.13 36.77
CA LEU A 553 5.10 8.54 37.06
C LEU A 553 4.42 9.20 35.86
N THR A 554 5.11 10.17 35.21
CA THR A 554 4.55 10.85 34.04
C THR A 554 4.36 9.91 32.85
N GLY A 555 5.31 8.99 32.59
CA GLY A 555 5.18 7.97 31.55
C GLY A 555 4.00 7.04 31.80
N TRP A 556 3.92 6.44 32.99
CA TRP A 556 2.83 5.54 33.35
C TRP A 556 1.47 6.22 33.33
N PHE A 557 1.38 7.44 33.85
CA PHE A 557 0.14 8.21 33.83
C PHE A 557 -0.28 8.51 32.39
N GLY A 558 0.65 8.92 31.53
CA GLY A 558 0.41 9.15 30.10
C GLY A 558 -0.06 7.91 29.38
N ASP A 559 0.60 6.77 29.62
CA ASP A 559 0.22 5.49 29.00
C ASP A 559 -1.19 5.05 29.41
N ILE A 560 -1.51 5.09 30.72
CA ILE A 560 -2.83 4.73 31.21
C ILE A 560 -3.90 5.68 30.66
N LEU A 561 -3.62 6.99 30.62
CA LEU A 561 -4.57 7.97 30.07
C LEU A 561 -4.84 7.73 28.58
N SER A 562 -3.88 7.19 27.82
CA SER A 562 -4.04 6.86 26.40
C SER A 562 -5.17 5.86 26.16
N TYR A 563 -5.48 4.99 27.13
CA TYR A 563 -6.60 4.04 27.03
C TYR A 563 -7.99 4.68 27.17
N SER A 564 -8.08 5.94 27.57
CA SER A 564 -9.34 6.71 27.51
C SER A 564 -9.92 6.80 26.10
N ARG A 565 -9.08 6.61 25.09
CA ARG A 565 -9.45 6.55 23.67
C ARG A 565 -10.43 5.43 23.35
N LEU A 566 -10.38 4.30 24.08
CA LEU A 566 -11.35 3.20 23.94
C LEU A 566 -12.78 3.71 24.18
N MET A 567 -12.96 4.44 25.27
CA MET A 567 -14.25 5.04 25.61
C MET A 567 -14.63 6.15 24.62
N ALA A 568 -13.68 7.03 24.24
CA ALA A 568 -13.95 8.16 23.37
C ALA A 568 -14.46 7.72 21.99
N LEU A 569 -13.86 6.66 21.40
CA LEU A 569 -14.29 6.13 20.11
C LEU A 569 -15.63 5.39 20.20
N MET A 570 -15.86 4.60 21.24
CA MET A 570 -17.15 3.97 21.48
C MET A 570 -18.27 5.01 21.58
N LEU A 571 -18.04 6.09 22.36
CA LEU A 571 -18.99 7.17 22.52
C LEU A 571 -19.24 7.90 21.19
N ALA A 572 -18.19 8.27 20.48
CA ALA A 572 -18.29 8.98 19.20
C ALA A 572 -19.09 8.16 18.17
N GLY A 573 -18.76 6.88 18.00
CA GLY A 573 -19.46 5.98 17.09
C GLY A 573 -20.95 5.81 17.42
N SER A 574 -21.27 5.66 18.71
CA SER A 574 -22.64 5.55 19.20
C SER A 574 -23.45 6.85 19.00
N VAL A 575 -22.86 8.01 19.31
CA VAL A 575 -23.51 9.32 19.12
C VAL A 575 -23.80 9.59 17.65
N ILE A 576 -22.83 9.37 16.76
CA ILE A 576 -22.99 9.56 15.31
C ILE A 576 -24.11 8.65 14.77
N ALA A 577 -24.14 7.38 15.17
CA ALA A 577 -25.19 6.45 14.78
C ALA A 577 -26.58 6.94 15.21
N GLN A 578 -26.72 7.43 16.45
CA GLN A 578 -27.99 7.97 16.95
C GLN A 578 -28.43 9.24 16.22
N VAL A 579 -27.50 10.11 15.89
CA VAL A 579 -27.78 11.33 15.10
C VAL A 579 -28.32 10.95 13.73
N PHE A 580 -27.69 10.00 13.01
CA PHE A 580 -28.21 9.56 11.72
C PHE A 580 -29.58 8.89 11.83
N ASN A 581 -29.85 8.09 12.86
CA ASN A 581 -31.15 7.52 13.11
C ASN A 581 -32.22 8.59 13.35
N THR A 582 -31.89 9.61 14.13
CA THR A 582 -32.79 10.74 14.41
C THR A 582 -33.10 11.54 13.15
N LEU A 583 -32.07 11.87 12.36
CA LEU A 583 -32.23 12.56 11.08
C LEU A 583 -33.06 11.75 10.10
N ALA A 584 -32.84 10.43 10.02
CA ALA A 584 -33.62 9.55 9.17
C ALA A 584 -35.10 9.50 9.58
N ALA A 585 -35.41 9.54 10.87
CA ALA A 585 -36.77 9.48 11.40
C ALA A 585 -37.54 10.82 11.28
N MET A 586 -36.87 11.97 11.16
CA MET A 586 -37.48 13.30 11.08
C MET A 586 -38.60 13.43 10.01
N PRO A 587 -38.41 12.96 8.77
CA PRO A 587 -39.46 13.07 7.74
C PRO A 587 -40.74 12.28 8.04
N SER A 588 -40.68 11.37 9.00
CA SER A 588 -41.81 10.50 9.40
C SER A 588 -42.57 11.03 10.62
N SER A 589 -42.17 12.18 11.21
CA SER A 589 -42.79 12.75 12.40
C SER A 589 -44.28 13.17 12.20
N GLY A 590 -44.71 13.42 10.97
CA GLY A 590 -46.08 13.72 10.59
C GLY A 590 -46.92 12.52 10.13
N GLY A 591 -46.38 11.30 10.24
CA GLY A 591 -46.99 10.07 9.74
C GLY A 591 -46.13 9.33 8.72
N VAL A 592 -46.23 8.00 8.71
CA VAL A 592 -45.42 7.17 7.79
C VAL A 592 -46.05 7.19 6.41
N THR A 593 -45.35 7.81 5.45
CA THR A 593 -45.71 7.82 4.03
C THR A 593 -44.64 7.07 3.22
N VAL A 594 -44.96 6.62 2.00
CA VAL A 594 -44.00 5.95 1.11
C VAL A 594 -42.77 6.83 0.85
N VAL A 595 -42.98 8.14 0.68
CA VAL A 595 -41.88 9.09 0.47
C VAL A 595 -41.00 9.23 1.72
N SER A 596 -41.59 9.37 2.91
CA SER A 596 -40.83 9.45 4.16
C SER A 596 -40.05 8.16 4.42
N MET A 597 -40.58 6.99 4.05
CA MET A 597 -39.88 5.70 4.15
C MET A 597 -38.69 5.62 3.20
N LEU A 598 -38.82 6.07 1.96
CA LEU A 598 -37.71 6.11 1.01
C LEU A 598 -36.59 7.04 1.49
N VAL A 599 -36.95 8.23 2.01
CA VAL A 599 -35.98 9.18 2.58
C VAL A 599 -35.30 8.58 3.82
N PHE A 600 -36.08 7.92 4.69
CA PHE A 600 -35.51 7.18 5.84
C PHE A 600 -34.47 6.18 5.40
N ILE A 601 -34.79 5.28 4.47
CA ILE A 601 -33.87 4.25 3.97
C ILE A 601 -32.60 4.86 3.38
N LEU A 602 -32.73 5.94 2.61
CA LEU A 602 -31.61 6.61 1.99
C LEU A 602 -30.66 7.21 3.03
N ILE A 603 -31.20 8.00 3.99
CA ILE A 603 -30.39 8.63 5.05
C ILE A 603 -29.78 7.56 5.94
N PHE A 604 -30.55 6.54 6.31
CA PHE A 604 -30.07 5.42 7.12
C PHE A 604 -28.92 4.69 6.44
N LEU A 605 -29.07 4.29 5.19
CA LEU A 605 -28.04 3.55 4.45
C LEU A 605 -26.76 4.37 4.30
N VAL A 606 -26.87 5.61 3.84
CA VAL A 606 -25.71 6.49 3.62
C VAL A 606 -25.04 6.84 4.95
N GLY A 607 -25.82 7.20 5.97
CA GLY A 607 -25.31 7.58 7.28
C GLY A 607 -24.58 6.42 7.97
N HIS A 608 -25.19 5.23 8.00
CA HIS A 608 -24.57 4.06 8.62
C HIS A 608 -23.40 3.51 7.82
N ALA A 609 -23.42 3.57 6.48
CA ALA A 609 -22.26 3.20 5.66
C ALA A 609 -21.05 4.10 5.95
N LEU A 610 -21.28 5.41 6.06
CA LEU A 610 -20.25 6.39 6.39
C LEU A 610 -19.73 6.19 7.82
N ASN A 611 -20.63 6.05 8.81
CA ASN A 611 -20.26 5.82 10.21
C ASN A 611 -19.50 4.49 10.37
N PHE A 612 -19.95 3.42 9.69
CA PHE A 612 -19.26 2.14 9.67
C PHE A 612 -17.84 2.26 9.12
N GLY A 613 -17.67 2.91 7.97
CA GLY A 613 -16.34 3.10 7.36
C GLY A 613 -15.38 3.90 8.24
N LEU A 614 -15.86 4.99 8.85
CA LEU A 614 -15.07 5.82 9.77
C LEU A 614 -14.67 5.05 11.03
N ASN A 615 -15.61 4.32 11.64
CA ASN A 615 -15.34 3.54 12.85
C ASN A 615 -14.44 2.34 12.55
N LEU A 616 -14.66 1.61 11.44
CA LEU A 616 -13.83 0.48 11.02
C LEU A 616 -12.35 0.86 10.95
N LEU A 617 -12.06 1.96 10.24
CA LEU A 617 -10.71 2.47 10.10
C LEU A 617 -10.20 3.11 11.39
N GLY A 618 -11.02 3.92 12.06
CA GLY A 618 -10.65 4.60 13.29
C GLY A 618 -10.28 3.63 14.41
N CYS A 619 -11.11 2.62 14.67
CA CYS A 619 -10.84 1.59 15.68
C CYS A 619 -9.55 0.83 15.37
N PHE A 620 -9.32 0.45 14.10
CA PHE A 620 -8.10 -0.25 13.70
C PHE A 620 -6.84 0.61 13.94
N VAL A 621 -6.83 1.86 13.49
CA VAL A 621 -5.67 2.76 13.63
C VAL A 621 -5.37 3.08 15.09
N HIS A 622 -6.41 3.34 15.88
CA HIS A 622 -6.24 3.69 17.29
C HIS A 622 -5.86 2.49 18.15
N ASP A 623 -6.34 1.30 17.82
CA ASP A 623 -5.90 0.06 18.48
C ASP A 623 -4.44 -0.25 18.13
N LEU A 624 -4.06 -0.17 16.85
CA LEU A 624 -2.66 -0.27 16.43
C LEU A 624 -1.75 0.65 17.26
N ARG A 625 -2.18 1.90 17.47
CA ARG A 625 -1.41 2.84 18.26
C ARG A 625 -1.24 2.39 19.70
N LEU A 626 -2.31 1.92 20.36
CA LEU A 626 -2.23 1.40 21.73
C LEU A 626 -1.29 0.19 21.83
N GLN A 627 -1.33 -0.69 20.83
CA GLN A 627 -0.45 -1.86 20.80
C GLN A 627 1.02 -1.47 20.51
N CYS A 628 1.26 -0.67 19.49
CA CYS A 628 2.62 -0.39 19.01
C CYS A 628 3.38 0.60 19.88
N LEU A 629 2.72 1.62 20.44
CA LEU A 629 3.40 2.66 21.22
C LEU A 629 3.37 2.35 22.72
N GLU A 630 2.22 2.07 23.28
CA GLU A 630 2.06 1.90 24.72
C GLU A 630 2.48 0.47 25.17
N PHE A 631 2.02 -0.58 24.46
CA PHE A 631 2.28 -1.97 24.88
C PHE A 631 3.66 -2.47 24.42
N PHE A 632 3.99 -2.34 23.14
CA PHE A 632 5.29 -2.78 22.62
C PHE A 632 6.45 -1.98 23.23
N GLY A 633 6.25 -0.69 23.51
CA GLY A 633 7.23 0.13 24.20
C GLY A 633 7.72 -0.43 25.55
N LYS A 634 7.04 -1.45 26.12
CA LYS A 634 7.42 -2.07 27.39
C LYS A 634 8.39 -3.24 27.26
N PHE A 635 8.34 -4.01 26.17
CA PHE A 635 9.14 -5.25 26.07
C PHE A 635 9.64 -5.58 24.66
N TYR A 636 9.16 -4.88 23.65
CA TYR A 636 9.42 -5.27 22.27
C TYR A 636 10.79 -4.79 21.80
N VAL A 637 11.55 -5.70 21.19
CA VAL A 637 12.82 -5.41 20.53
C VAL A 637 12.61 -5.66 19.04
N ASP A 638 12.69 -4.59 18.27
CA ASP A 638 12.53 -4.60 16.81
C ASP A 638 13.84 -4.96 16.08
N GLY A 639 13.78 -5.02 14.75
CA GLY A 639 14.93 -5.24 13.89
C GLY A 639 15.05 -6.64 13.29
N GLY A 640 14.04 -7.50 13.45
CA GLY A 640 14.00 -8.81 12.79
C GLY A 640 13.87 -8.71 11.28
N LYS A 641 14.67 -9.48 10.54
CA LYS A 641 14.57 -9.60 9.06
C LYS A 641 13.54 -10.66 8.70
N PRO A 642 12.66 -10.42 7.70
CA PRO A 642 11.66 -11.41 7.30
C PRO A 642 12.34 -12.65 6.67
N PHE A 643 11.88 -13.84 7.04
CA PHE A 643 12.27 -15.08 6.36
C PHE A 643 11.60 -15.16 5.00
N SER A 644 12.39 -15.05 3.93
CA SER A 644 11.98 -15.10 2.54
C SER A 644 12.63 -16.30 1.84
N PRO A 645 12.07 -17.50 1.97
CA PRO A 645 12.63 -18.68 1.34
C PRO A 645 12.53 -18.60 -0.18
N LEU A 646 13.43 -19.30 -0.86
CA LEU A 646 13.36 -19.55 -2.29
C LEU A 646 12.18 -20.48 -2.57
N GLU A 647 11.05 -19.93 -3.01
CA GLU A 647 9.79 -20.67 -3.23
C GLU A 647 9.08 -20.24 -4.52
N ILE A 648 8.18 -21.07 -5.00
CA ILE A 648 7.29 -20.74 -6.11
C ILE A 648 6.19 -19.82 -5.60
N ASN A 649 6.37 -18.51 -5.81
CA ASN A 649 5.40 -17.51 -5.42
C ASN A 649 4.61 -17.02 -6.63
N THR A 650 3.34 -17.42 -6.75
CA THR A 650 2.44 -17.08 -7.84
C THR A 650 1.38 -16.08 -7.41
N ARG A 651 1.06 -15.12 -8.28
CA ARG A 651 0.08 -14.07 -8.04
C ARG A 651 -1.30 -14.39 -8.64
N TYR A 652 -1.34 -14.95 -9.85
CA TYR A 652 -2.56 -15.10 -10.64
C TYR A 652 -3.07 -16.53 -10.69
N VAL A 653 -2.19 -17.53 -10.56
CA VAL A 653 -2.54 -18.95 -10.63
C VAL A 653 -2.16 -19.67 -9.34
N ASP A 654 -2.79 -20.82 -9.10
CA ASP A 654 -2.41 -21.75 -8.05
C ASP A 654 -1.79 -22.98 -8.71
N VAL A 655 -0.51 -23.24 -8.44
CA VAL A 655 0.17 -24.43 -8.94
C VAL A 655 -0.14 -25.58 -7.99
N GLU A 656 -0.69 -26.68 -8.51
CA GLU A 656 -0.87 -27.92 -7.74
C GLU A 656 0.49 -28.44 -7.29
N ASN A 657 0.78 -28.29 -6.00
CA ASN A 657 1.92 -28.95 -5.40
C ASN A 657 1.57 -30.44 -5.25
N HIS A 658 2.16 -31.27 -6.05
CA HIS A 658 2.25 -32.67 -5.69
C HIS A 658 3.10 -32.76 -4.42
N ASN A 659 2.47 -33.16 -3.30
CA ASN A 659 3.16 -33.47 -2.04
C ASN A 659 4.28 -34.47 -2.35
N PHE A 660 5.54 -34.03 -2.17
CA PHE A 660 6.70 -34.90 -2.11
C PHE A 660 6.78 -35.61 -0.77
#